data_6ce76925577225d47c5ef4e230e9d184
#
_entry.id   6ce76925577225d47c5ef4e230e9d184
#
_cell.length_a   1.000
_cell.length_b   1.000
_cell.length_c   1.000
_cell.angle_alpha   90.00
_cell.angle_beta   90.00
_cell.angle_gamma   90.00
#
_symmetry.space_group_name_H-M   'P 1'
#
loop_
_entity.id
_entity.type
_entity.pdbx_description
1 polymer ?
#
loop_
_entity_poly.entity_id
_entity_poly.type
_entity_poly.pdbx_seq_one_letter_code
_entity_poly.pdbx_strand_id
1 'polypeptide(L)'
;MTDAGYRVAPIILIRLAGVPFDVLASLATPATAQAARELLVREAEFTAAKTEVGKLLQSREHGLSEKLFRAWRRAIRSGVMPPPGDWPSTAFALCWERAANLASAEEHLKKSLQSELPGAREALFAAARRFLPAYLVFASPGVRDHVIRQLTHADGPLPPRNKQARADERHLLLYLQRISGKNDSLSEFGPEGWSTSDHVTAALGLDPHPGIAGRETFLERWTAHGAAAAINADSEARFELAPRLHPNGRIDGHNFIFTDTGETVPLDAAMFVLLNACDGVIPAHSLGVEMETLASLAEQNLIRWELEVPALDPYAFAVLVADVARWRDGPARTRWLERLQPIAALPAKFAATTDTLERVALIDEATERLEELGAQKASSRFLYSATNPIGEECFRECHFTIGEQLLDEVTQDAAPWIDLWRDNYAFVASRVAAGLRGLLEKAPLQNGALPLPAFLRHCAEAKLPLTGPGMIAFAATAFREVKAAFAQTFADRAEAPECEVTAEDSQFVRRHFQFEKFDEYTYPSADLQLSAASVEAVARGEYQWLLAELHPPVALLHHGFYWSCPDRAALSAALTTTLFGQPSFQFGYFAADFTATTAVRLFVALPEMSYFVATQRGHPDWKVIPPAETEVFINQENGDVGLRRRGSREYLGSFARAWVIPLGFHPFSFSLGPHTPRLRCGKVIVQRRSWTVGLDELSGGDFTGVSRDLVTAVERLRVRRDLPRHIYIRPTEAALRRSGAEGRDKDTKPVYVDLESYLFLEIFHRWLGKAGELEVTEMLPDPDHLLWQEKDGRRTFELRTQIIPR
;
A
#
# COMPACT_ATOMS: atom_id res chain seq x y z
N MET A 1 32.23 1.36 -12.40
CA MET A 1 31.08 0.50 -12.08
C MET A 1 31.31 -0.80 -12.83
N THR A 2 31.44 -1.90 -12.12
CA THR A 2 31.65 -3.21 -12.72
C THR A 2 30.38 -3.65 -13.44
N ASP A 3 30.53 -4.25 -14.59
CA ASP A 3 29.50 -4.90 -15.44
C ASP A 3 28.79 -6.12 -14.76
N ALA A 4 28.62 -6.06 -13.46
CA ALA A 4 27.92 -7.08 -12.72
C ALA A 4 26.42 -6.91 -12.98
N GLY A 5 25.86 -7.74 -13.85
CA GLY A 5 24.43 -7.80 -14.11
C GLY A 5 23.60 -8.05 -12.85
N TYR A 6 22.30 -8.01 -12.99
CA TYR A 6 21.34 -8.30 -11.92
C TYR A 6 20.81 -9.73 -11.99
N ARG A 7 20.42 -10.26 -10.86
CA ARG A 7 19.63 -11.49 -10.76
C ARG A 7 18.57 -11.34 -9.66
N VAL A 8 17.56 -12.17 -9.72
CA VAL A 8 16.57 -12.32 -8.64
C VAL A 8 17.12 -13.26 -7.58
N ALA A 9 16.95 -12.93 -6.31
CA ALA A 9 17.27 -13.84 -5.22
C ALA A 9 16.44 -15.14 -5.33
N PRO A 10 16.98 -16.28 -4.93
CA PRO A 10 16.32 -17.59 -5.16
C PRO A 10 15.04 -17.79 -4.36
N ILE A 11 14.77 -17.00 -3.34
CA ILE A 11 13.55 -17.06 -2.54
C ILE A 11 12.57 -15.99 -3.02
N ILE A 12 11.37 -16.42 -3.40
CA ILE A 12 10.34 -15.57 -4.00
C ILE A 12 9.06 -15.69 -3.17
N LEU A 13 8.52 -14.55 -2.75
CA LEU A 13 7.20 -14.47 -2.11
C LEU A 13 6.13 -14.39 -3.20
N ILE A 14 5.12 -15.25 -3.09
CA ILE A 14 3.93 -15.23 -3.93
C ILE A 14 2.79 -14.61 -3.14
N ARG A 15 2.19 -13.55 -3.66
CA ARG A 15 1.01 -12.91 -3.10
C ARG A 15 -0.18 -13.14 -4.02
N LEU A 16 -1.27 -13.64 -3.46
CA LEU A 16 -2.46 -14.05 -4.20
C LEU A 16 -3.68 -13.29 -3.71
N ALA A 17 -4.62 -12.98 -4.61
CA ALA A 17 -5.96 -12.59 -4.19
C ALA A 17 -6.70 -13.82 -3.63
N GLY A 18 -7.35 -13.65 -2.48
CA GLY A 18 -8.09 -14.76 -1.83
C GLY A 18 -9.37 -15.15 -2.56
N VAL A 19 -9.92 -14.26 -3.40
CA VAL A 19 -11.15 -14.46 -4.15
C VAL A 19 -10.86 -14.36 -5.65
N PRO A 20 -11.47 -15.23 -6.49
CA PRO A 20 -11.24 -15.19 -7.94
C PRO A 20 -11.61 -13.85 -8.56
N PHE A 21 -10.82 -13.39 -9.51
CA PHE A 21 -11.11 -12.18 -10.28
C PHE A 21 -12.37 -12.32 -11.14
N ASP A 22 -12.70 -13.55 -11.56
CA ASP A 22 -13.89 -13.85 -12.35
C ASP A 22 -15.20 -13.43 -11.65
N VAL A 23 -15.17 -13.26 -10.32
CA VAL A 23 -16.28 -12.65 -9.56
C VAL A 23 -16.58 -11.23 -10.05
N LEU A 24 -15.56 -10.43 -10.34
CA LEU A 24 -15.74 -9.07 -10.87
C LEU A 24 -16.13 -9.11 -12.36
N ALA A 25 -15.55 -10.02 -13.14
CA ALA A 25 -15.87 -10.22 -14.55
C ALA A 25 -17.34 -10.62 -14.75
N SER A 26 -17.92 -11.37 -13.82
CA SER A 26 -19.35 -11.77 -13.85
C SER A 26 -20.33 -10.60 -13.72
N LEU A 27 -19.87 -9.41 -13.34
CA LEU A 27 -20.67 -8.19 -13.18
C LEU A 27 -20.75 -7.37 -14.49
N ALA A 28 -20.16 -7.86 -15.57
CA ALA A 28 -20.17 -7.20 -16.87
C ALA A 28 -21.59 -7.17 -17.47
N THR A 29 -21.86 -6.15 -18.28
CA THR A 29 -23.08 -5.96 -19.06
C THR A 29 -22.70 -5.79 -20.54
N PRO A 30 -22.18 -6.87 -21.18
CA PRO A 30 -21.54 -6.78 -22.50
C PRO A 30 -22.50 -6.42 -23.63
N ALA A 31 -23.76 -6.86 -23.59
CA ALA A 31 -24.76 -6.48 -24.60
C ALA A 31 -25.12 -5.00 -24.50
N THR A 32 -25.15 -4.44 -23.27
CA THR A 32 -25.33 -3.00 -23.04
C THR A 32 -24.16 -2.20 -23.61
N ALA A 33 -22.94 -2.60 -23.34
CA ALA A 33 -21.75 -1.94 -23.87
C ALA A 33 -21.69 -2.03 -25.42
N GLN A 34 -22.02 -3.19 -25.98
CA GLN A 34 -22.08 -3.37 -27.44
C GLN A 34 -23.16 -2.48 -28.07
N ALA A 35 -24.35 -2.41 -27.47
CA ALA A 35 -25.41 -1.53 -27.95
C ALA A 35 -25.02 -0.02 -27.87
N ALA A 36 -24.24 0.37 -26.88
CA ALA A 36 -23.71 1.73 -26.78
C ALA A 36 -22.69 2.05 -27.91
N ARG A 37 -21.79 1.11 -28.21
CA ARG A 37 -20.88 1.24 -29.35
C ARG A 37 -21.63 1.37 -30.66
N GLU A 38 -22.63 0.54 -30.87
CA GLU A 38 -23.49 0.63 -32.05
C GLU A 38 -24.21 1.98 -32.13
N LEU A 39 -24.76 2.46 -31.00
CA LEU A 39 -25.40 3.79 -30.92
C LEU A 39 -24.44 4.90 -31.38
N LEU A 40 -23.19 4.92 -30.93
CA LEU A 40 -22.20 5.92 -31.33
C LEU A 40 -21.91 5.88 -32.84
N VAL A 41 -21.86 4.69 -33.43
CA VAL A 41 -21.72 4.54 -34.90
C VAL A 41 -22.93 5.15 -35.62
N ARG A 42 -24.16 4.84 -35.16
CA ARG A 42 -25.37 5.41 -35.76
C ARG A 42 -25.49 6.92 -35.55
N GLU A 43 -25.03 7.43 -34.39
CA GLU A 43 -24.95 8.91 -34.18
C GLU A 43 -24.01 9.58 -35.19
N ALA A 44 -22.84 8.99 -35.47
CA ALA A 44 -21.90 9.50 -36.43
C ALA A 44 -22.46 9.47 -37.87
N GLU A 45 -23.09 8.35 -38.24
CA GLU A 45 -23.75 8.21 -39.56
C GLU A 45 -24.88 9.21 -39.74
N PHE A 46 -25.73 9.41 -38.76
CA PHE A 46 -26.81 10.39 -38.80
C PHE A 46 -26.26 11.80 -38.83
N THR A 47 -25.22 12.11 -38.08
CA THR A 47 -24.58 13.43 -38.07
C THR A 47 -24.00 13.77 -39.44
N ALA A 48 -23.35 12.82 -40.12
CA ALA A 48 -22.85 13.00 -41.48
C ALA A 48 -23.99 13.24 -42.46
N ALA A 49 -25.06 12.42 -42.45
CA ALA A 49 -26.22 12.58 -43.31
C ALA A 49 -26.95 13.91 -43.06
N LYS A 50 -27.06 14.32 -41.79
CA LYS A 50 -27.63 15.60 -41.37
C LYS A 50 -26.83 16.78 -41.90
N THR A 51 -25.52 16.67 -41.95
CA THR A 51 -24.64 17.73 -42.50
C THR A 51 -24.88 17.88 -43.99
N GLU A 52 -24.99 16.78 -44.73
CA GLU A 52 -25.26 16.82 -46.17
C GLU A 52 -26.63 17.41 -46.51
N VAL A 53 -27.69 16.97 -45.77
CA VAL A 53 -28.99 17.58 -45.92
C VAL A 53 -28.97 19.07 -45.53
N GLY A 54 -28.21 19.46 -44.52
CA GLY A 54 -28.03 20.85 -44.09
C GLY A 54 -27.46 21.73 -45.23
N LYS A 55 -26.48 21.22 -45.97
CA LYS A 55 -25.93 21.90 -47.18
C LYS A 55 -26.99 22.06 -48.27
N LEU A 56 -27.74 20.97 -48.56
CA LEU A 56 -28.82 21.02 -49.54
C LEU A 56 -29.93 21.99 -49.15
N LEU A 57 -30.30 22.11 -47.90
CA LEU A 57 -31.28 23.09 -47.42
C LEU A 57 -30.80 24.53 -47.47
N GLN A 58 -29.49 24.77 -47.56
CA GLN A 58 -28.91 26.10 -47.78
C GLN A 58 -28.87 26.47 -49.27
N SER A 59 -28.73 25.51 -50.17
CA SER A 59 -28.86 25.70 -51.59
C SER A 59 -30.36 25.92 -51.91
N ARG A 60 -30.70 26.82 -52.81
CA ARG A 60 -32.10 27.03 -53.20
C ARG A 60 -32.69 25.90 -54.06
N GLU A 61 -31.92 24.87 -54.35
CA GLU A 61 -32.23 23.75 -55.24
C GLU A 61 -32.68 22.46 -54.48
N HIS A 62 -33.26 22.61 -53.31
CA HIS A 62 -33.64 21.44 -52.47
C HIS A 62 -34.92 20.70 -52.95
N GLY A 63 -35.67 21.24 -53.89
CA GLY A 63 -36.87 20.58 -54.46
C GLY A 63 -38.02 20.32 -53.48
N LEU A 64 -38.00 20.84 -52.27
CA LEU A 64 -38.98 20.63 -51.22
C LEU A 64 -40.10 21.66 -51.30
N SER A 65 -41.35 21.27 -50.96
CA SER A 65 -42.43 22.22 -50.65
C SER A 65 -42.07 23.07 -49.43
N GLU A 66 -42.58 24.28 -49.31
CA GLU A 66 -42.33 25.18 -48.18
C GLU A 66 -42.63 24.51 -46.81
N LYS A 67 -43.67 23.71 -46.75
CA LYS A 67 -44.05 22.93 -45.55
C LYS A 67 -42.99 21.90 -45.18
N LEU A 68 -42.53 21.13 -46.14
CA LEU A 68 -41.48 20.13 -45.93
C LEU A 68 -40.11 20.78 -45.64
N PHE A 69 -39.80 21.88 -46.31
CA PHE A 69 -38.57 22.64 -46.05
C PHE A 69 -38.50 23.13 -44.60
N ARG A 70 -39.60 23.70 -44.08
CA ARG A 70 -39.66 24.12 -42.65
C ARG A 70 -39.58 22.95 -41.71
N ALA A 71 -40.20 21.82 -42.01
CA ALA A 71 -40.17 20.61 -41.21
C ALA A 71 -38.73 20.01 -41.16
N TRP A 72 -38.05 19.89 -42.31
CA TRP A 72 -36.68 19.45 -42.39
C TRP A 72 -35.70 20.40 -41.69
N ARG A 73 -35.84 21.69 -41.90
CA ARG A 73 -35.02 22.70 -41.22
C ARG A 73 -35.18 22.62 -39.68
N ARG A 74 -36.40 22.37 -39.23
CA ARG A 74 -36.65 22.13 -37.79
C ARG A 74 -36.00 20.81 -37.31
N ALA A 75 -36.19 19.71 -38.05
CA ALA A 75 -35.59 18.42 -37.73
C ALA A 75 -34.06 18.47 -37.61
N ILE A 76 -33.40 19.11 -38.58
CA ILE A 76 -31.94 19.30 -38.61
C ILE A 76 -31.46 20.16 -37.41
N ARG A 77 -32.21 21.21 -37.01
CA ARG A 77 -31.81 22.04 -35.86
C ARG A 77 -32.01 21.36 -34.53
N SER A 78 -33.12 20.68 -34.38
CA SER A 78 -33.53 20.05 -33.08
C SER A 78 -33.04 18.63 -32.94
N GLY A 79 -32.46 17.99 -33.97
CA GLY A 79 -32.05 16.59 -33.92
C GLY A 79 -33.21 15.59 -33.86
N VAL A 80 -34.45 16.05 -34.09
CA VAL A 80 -35.65 15.23 -34.05
C VAL A 80 -35.78 14.44 -35.35
N MET A 81 -36.52 13.32 -35.31
CA MET A 81 -36.85 12.51 -36.49
C MET A 81 -37.39 13.38 -37.63
N PRO A 82 -36.77 13.32 -38.82
CA PRO A 82 -37.29 14.02 -39.97
C PRO A 82 -38.68 13.54 -40.38
N PRO A 83 -39.48 14.38 -41.09
CA PRO A 83 -40.82 13.98 -41.49
C PRO A 83 -40.80 12.83 -42.51
N PRO A 84 -41.69 11.83 -42.44
CA PRO A 84 -41.82 10.82 -43.47
C PRO A 84 -42.36 11.40 -44.77
N GLY A 85 -42.05 10.79 -45.91
CA GLY A 85 -42.59 11.14 -47.22
C GLY A 85 -41.68 10.80 -48.36
N ASP A 86 -42.14 11.15 -49.60
CA ASP A 86 -41.33 11.08 -50.80
C ASP A 86 -40.43 12.31 -50.89
N TRP A 87 -39.13 12.08 -51.01
CA TRP A 87 -38.11 13.14 -50.99
C TRP A 87 -37.46 13.33 -52.37
N PRO A 88 -37.16 14.57 -52.74
CA PRO A 88 -36.63 14.89 -54.08
C PRO A 88 -35.18 14.39 -54.30
N SER A 89 -34.48 13.93 -53.28
CA SER A 89 -33.15 13.36 -53.44
C SER A 89 -32.88 12.23 -52.46
N THR A 90 -31.93 11.38 -52.84
CA THR A 90 -31.44 10.24 -52.01
C THR A 90 -30.83 10.68 -50.66
N ALA A 91 -30.31 11.92 -50.58
CA ALA A 91 -29.75 12.44 -49.34
C ALA A 91 -30.80 12.61 -48.21
N PHE A 92 -32.00 13.06 -48.57
CA PHE A 92 -33.10 13.14 -47.58
C PHE A 92 -33.59 11.76 -47.16
N ALA A 93 -33.73 10.81 -48.13
CA ALA A 93 -34.06 9.44 -47.83
C ALA A 93 -33.02 8.77 -46.90
N LEU A 94 -31.76 8.93 -47.19
CA LEU A 94 -30.67 8.42 -46.36
C LEU A 94 -30.66 9.03 -44.95
N CYS A 95 -30.83 10.36 -44.84
CA CYS A 95 -30.89 11.04 -43.55
C CYS A 95 -32.08 10.53 -42.67
N TRP A 96 -33.22 10.26 -43.30
CA TRP A 96 -34.38 9.68 -42.62
C TRP A 96 -34.08 8.25 -42.14
N GLU A 97 -33.50 7.42 -43.01
CA GLU A 97 -33.06 6.06 -42.69
C GLU A 97 -32.08 6.07 -41.51
N ARG A 98 -31.06 6.94 -41.53
CA ARG A 98 -30.09 7.04 -40.45
C ARG A 98 -30.70 7.54 -39.16
N ALA A 99 -31.70 8.43 -39.19
CA ALA A 99 -32.45 8.84 -38.02
C ALA A 99 -33.29 7.71 -37.43
N ALA A 100 -33.90 6.87 -38.28
CA ALA A 100 -34.65 5.70 -37.84
C ALA A 100 -33.72 4.63 -37.22
N ASN A 101 -32.58 4.40 -37.83
CA ASN A 101 -31.56 3.48 -37.32
C ASN A 101 -31.02 3.96 -35.95
N LEU A 102 -30.79 5.27 -35.78
CA LEU A 102 -30.39 5.87 -34.50
C LEU A 102 -31.45 5.64 -33.42
N ALA A 103 -32.70 5.95 -33.71
CA ALA A 103 -33.81 5.72 -32.76
C ALA A 103 -33.94 4.23 -32.38
N SER A 104 -33.73 3.32 -33.33
CA SER A 104 -33.69 1.87 -33.07
C SER A 104 -32.55 1.47 -32.16
N ALA A 105 -31.33 2.03 -32.36
CA ALA A 105 -30.17 1.76 -31.55
C ALA A 105 -30.36 2.31 -30.11
N GLU A 106 -30.98 3.48 -29.93
CA GLU A 106 -31.31 4.01 -28.61
C GLU A 106 -32.27 3.09 -27.84
N GLU A 107 -33.31 2.57 -28.49
CA GLU A 107 -34.22 1.63 -27.85
C GLU A 107 -33.56 0.28 -27.58
N HIS A 108 -32.64 -0.18 -28.45
CA HIS A 108 -31.83 -1.38 -28.25
C HIS A 108 -30.97 -1.25 -27.00
N LEU A 109 -30.22 -0.14 -26.86
CA LEU A 109 -29.40 0.13 -25.67
C LEU A 109 -30.23 0.11 -24.40
N LYS A 110 -31.40 0.76 -24.40
CA LYS A 110 -32.29 0.79 -23.26
C LYS A 110 -32.78 -0.61 -22.88
N LYS A 111 -33.16 -1.44 -23.84
CA LYS A 111 -33.58 -2.82 -23.60
C LYS A 111 -32.48 -3.70 -23.09
N SER A 112 -31.26 -3.59 -23.66
CA SER A 112 -30.09 -4.32 -23.23
C SER A 112 -29.77 -4.00 -21.76
N LEU A 113 -29.73 -2.73 -21.39
CA LEU A 113 -29.49 -2.32 -19.99
C LEU A 113 -30.57 -2.84 -19.03
N GLN A 114 -31.83 -2.78 -19.43
CA GLN A 114 -32.94 -3.29 -18.62
C GLN A 114 -32.90 -4.82 -18.43
N SER A 115 -32.39 -5.53 -19.42
CA SER A 115 -32.23 -6.99 -19.39
C SER A 115 -31.03 -7.46 -18.56
N GLU A 116 -29.86 -6.80 -18.70
CA GLU A 116 -28.63 -7.28 -18.08
C GLU A 116 -28.42 -6.80 -16.64
N LEU A 117 -28.85 -5.57 -16.31
CA LEU A 117 -28.63 -5.00 -14.98
C LEU A 117 -29.17 -5.84 -13.81
N PRO A 118 -30.39 -6.46 -13.90
CA PRO A 118 -30.88 -7.35 -12.85
C PRO A 118 -29.91 -8.52 -12.59
N GLY A 119 -29.44 -9.20 -13.64
CA GLY A 119 -28.50 -10.32 -13.52
C GLY A 119 -27.16 -9.90 -12.92
N ALA A 120 -26.60 -8.75 -13.31
CA ALA A 120 -25.38 -8.21 -12.71
C ALA A 120 -25.55 -7.91 -11.21
N ARG A 121 -26.71 -7.40 -10.79
CA ARG A 121 -27.04 -7.17 -9.38
C ARG A 121 -27.17 -8.49 -8.60
N GLU A 122 -27.83 -9.48 -9.17
CA GLU A 122 -27.95 -10.82 -8.56
C GLU A 122 -26.59 -11.46 -8.38
N ALA A 123 -25.71 -11.38 -9.38
CA ALA A 123 -24.32 -11.85 -9.30
C ALA A 123 -23.53 -11.12 -8.20
N LEU A 124 -23.68 -9.79 -8.09
CA LEU A 124 -23.04 -8.99 -7.02
C LEU A 124 -23.47 -9.48 -5.63
N PHE A 125 -24.77 -9.64 -5.39
CA PHE A 125 -25.26 -10.08 -4.10
C PHE A 125 -24.92 -11.54 -3.79
N ALA A 126 -24.92 -12.42 -4.80
CA ALA A 126 -24.51 -13.81 -4.63
C ALA A 126 -23.01 -13.91 -4.22
N ALA A 127 -22.15 -13.18 -4.91
CA ALA A 127 -20.73 -13.09 -4.57
C ALA A 127 -20.53 -12.47 -3.18
N ALA A 128 -21.24 -11.38 -2.87
CA ALA A 128 -21.13 -10.72 -1.57
C ALA A 128 -21.52 -11.67 -0.42
N ARG A 129 -22.61 -12.42 -0.55
CA ARG A 129 -23.03 -13.42 0.44
C ARG A 129 -22.00 -14.54 0.63
N ARG A 130 -21.38 -14.95 -0.46
CA ARG A 130 -20.39 -16.04 -0.41
C ARG A 130 -19.09 -15.61 0.28
N PHE A 131 -18.57 -14.42 -0.01
CA PHE A 131 -17.19 -14.05 0.34
C PHE A 131 -17.08 -12.98 1.43
N LEU A 132 -18.04 -12.03 1.52
CA LEU A 132 -17.87 -10.91 2.44
C LEU A 132 -18.07 -11.24 3.93
N PRO A 133 -18.90 -12.20 4.37
CA PRO A 133 -19.05 -12.46 5.80
C PRO A 133 -17.71 -12.74 6.50
N ALA A 134 -16.88 -13.61 5.95
CA ALA A 134 -15.57 -13.92 6.52
C ALA A 134 -14.61 -12.72 6.46
N TYR A 135 -14.61 -11.93 5.37
CA TYR A 135 -13.83 -10.70 5.26
C TYR A 135 -14.21 -9.66 6.32
N LEU A 136 -15.51 -9.55 6.62
CA LEU A 136 -16.05 -8.55 7.54
C LEU A 136 -15.70 -8.80 9.01
N VAL A 137 -15.18 -9.98 9.34
CA VAL A 137 -14.61 -10.27 10.68
C VAL A 137 -13.58 -9.20 11.05
N PHE A 138 -12.76 -8.78 10.08
CA PHE A 138 -11.70 -7.79 10.28
C PHE A 138 -12.14 -6.33 10.03
N ALA A 139 -13.41 -6.12 9.67
CA ALA A 139 -13.97 -4.78 9.51
C ALA A 139 -14.32 -4.15 10.87
N SER A 140 -14.42 -2.81 10.89
CA SER A 140 -14.93 -2.13 12.09
C SER A 140 -16.39 -2.57 12.37
N PRO A 141 -16.80 -2.65 13.65
CA PRO A 141 -18.14 -3.13 14.03
C PRO A 141 -19.28 -2.44 13.27
N GLY A 142 -19.26 -1.11 13.13
CA GLY A 142 -20.30 -0.37 12.39
C GLY A 142 -20.39 -0.74 10.90
N VAL A 143 -19.25 -1.02 10.25
CA VAL A 143 -19.21 -1.47 8.85
C VAL A 143 -19.69 -2.91 8.76
N ARG A 144 -19.19 -3.79 9.62
CA ARG A 144 -19.60 -5.20 9.71
C ARG A 144 -21.11 -5.36 9.85
N ASP A 145 -21.70 -4.71 10.84
CA ASP A 145 -23.11 -4.83 11.14
C ASP A 145 -24.00 -4.22 10.03
N HIS A 146 -23.53 -3.14 9.41
CA HIS A 146 -24.23 -2.54 8.27
C HIS A 146 -24.27 -3.50 7.08
N VAL A 147 -23.13 -4.06 6.68
CA VAL A 147 -23.05 -4.97 5.53
C VAL A 147 -23.75 -6.30 5.80
N ILE A 148 -23.63 -6.87 7.00
CA ILE A 148 -24.36 -8.10 7.37
C ILE A 148 -25.87 -7.88 7.25
N ARG A 149 -26.38 -6.75 7.76
CA ARG A 149 -27.81 -6.44 7.58
C ARG A 149 -28.21 -6.34 6.11
N GLN A 150 -27.40 -5.74 5.27
CA GLN A 150 -27.65 -5.68 3.83
C GLN A 150 -27.73 -7.07 3.19
N LEU A 151 -26.85 -7.98 3.60
CA LEU A 151 -26.78 -9.35 3.07
C LEU A 151 -27.93 -10.22 3.56
N THR A 152 -28.35 -10.08 4.81
CA THR A 152 -29.47 -10.88 5.40
C THR A 152 -30.84 -10.46 4.86
N HIS A 153 -31.03 -9.17 4.52
CA HIS A 153 -32.29 -8.73 3.90
C HIS A 153 -32.44 -9.17 2.44
N ALA A 154 -31.46 -9.78 1.85
CA ALA A 154 -31.44 -10.16 0.45
C ALA A 154 -31.78 -11.65 0.19
N ASP A 155 -32.29 -12.41 1.15
CA ASP A 155 -32.74 -13.80 0.96
C ASP A 155 -34.04 -13.93 0.16
N GLY A 156 -34.58 -12.80 -0.33
CA GLY A 156 -35.71 -12.66 -1.24
C GLY A 156 -35.33 -11.99 -2.56
N PRO A 157 -36.33 -11.64 -3.39
CA PRO A 157 -36.08 -10.84 -4.60
C PRO A 157 -35.43 -9.51 -4.22
N LEU A 158 -34.42 -9.12 -5.02
CA LEU A 158 -33.67 -7.89 -4.78
C LEU A 158 -34.60 -6.69 -4.66
N PRO A 159 -34.38 -5.77 -3.71
CA PRO A 159 -35.22 -4.61 -3.54
C PRO A 159 -35.19 -3.70 -4.78
N PRO A 160 -36.26 -2.90 -5.02
CA PRO A 160 -36.24 -1.88 -6.06
C PRO A 160 -34.98 -0.99 -5.93
N ARG A 161 -34.36 -0.66 -7.05
CA ARG A 161 -33.09 0.04 -7.10
C ARG A 161 -33.25 1.54 -6.82
N ASN A 162 -33.51 1.89 -5.57
CA ASN A 162 -33.56 3.27 -5.09
C ASN A 162 -32.16 3.83 -4.73
N LYS A 163 -32.10 5.04 -4.19
CA LYS A 163 -30.82 5.68 -3.80
C LYS A 163 -30.02 4.87 -2.76
N GLN A 164 -30.70 4.27 -1.78
CA GLN A 164 -30.06 3.44 -0.74
C GLN A 164 -29.52 2.15 -1.34
N ALA A 165 -30.32 1.42 -2.12
CA ALA A 165 -29.89 0.20 -2.78
C ALA A 165 -28.64 0.41 -3.65
N ARG A 166 -28.57 1.53 -4.40
CA ARG A 166 -27.34 1.89 -5.16
C ARG A 166 -26.14 2.20 -4.26
N ALA A 167 -26.37 2.75 -3.07
CA ALA A 167 -25.28 2.99 -2.11
C ALA A 167 -24.74 1.66 -1.56
N ASP A 168 -25.65 0.74 -1.26
CA ASP A 168 -25.33 -0.57 -0.73
C ASP A 168 -24.57 -1.41 -1.78
N GLU A 169 -25.08 -1.46 -3.02
CA GLU A 169 -24.41 -2.13 -4.16
C GLU A 169 -22.97 -1.64 -4.34
N ARG A 170 -22.73 -0.32 -4.26
CA ARG A 170 -21.38 0.25 -4.36
C ARG A 170 -20.48 -0.19 -3.20
N HIS A 171 -20.98 -0.26 -1.98
CA HIS A 171 -20.18 -0.73 -0.84
C HIS A 171 -19.79 -2.19 -1.03
N LEU A 172 -20.75 -3.05 -1.38
CA LEU A 172 -20.48 -4.47 -1.65
C LEU A 172 -19.46 -4.64 -2.77
N LEU A 173 -19.60 -3.89 -3.86
CA LEU A 173 -18.70 -3.94 -5.00
C LEU A 173 -17.27 -3.51 -4.64
N LEU A 174 -17.13 -2.43 -3.87
CA LEU A 174 -15.81 -1.94 -3.42
C LEU A 174 -15.12 -2.94 -2.47
N TYR A 175 -15.86 -3.66 -1.63
CA TYR A 175 -15.28 -4.72 -0.80
C TYR A 175 -14.89 -5.94 -1.64
N LEU A 176 -15.76 -6.39 -2.55
CA LEU A 176 -15.45 -7.52 -3.44
C LEU A 176 -14.21 -7.24 -4.28
N GLN A 177 -14.12 -6.05 -4.91
CA GLN A 177 -12.95 -5.71 -5.72
C GLN A 177 -11.65 -5.68 -4.91
N ARG A 178 -11.73 -5.37 -3.60
CA ARG A 178 -10.55 -5.37 -2.74
C ARG A 178 -10.00 -6.78 -2.52
N ILE A 179 -10.86 -7.77 -2.35
CA ILE A 179 -10.47 -9.16 -2.09
C ILE A 179 -10.26 -10.00 -3.35
N SER A 180 -10.68 -9.50 -4.53
CA SER A 180 -10.53 -10.19 -5.82
C SER A 180 -9.47 -9.57 -6.72
N GLY A 181 -9.26 -8.25 -6.63
CA GLY A 181 -8.40 -7.50 -7.55
C GLY A 181 -7.12 -6.95 -6.92
N LYS A 182 -6.88 -7.23 -5.63
CA LYS A 182 -5.68 -6.80 -4.92
C LYS A 182 -5.00 -7.97 -4.22
N ASN A 183 -3.68 -7.91 -4.17
CA ASN A 183 -2.84 -8.89 -3.50
C ASN A 183 -2.43 -8.41 -2.10
N ASP A 184 -3.29 -7.65 -1.41
CA ASP A 184 -3.05 -7.20 -0.03
C ASP A 184 -3.12 -8.40 0.92
N SER A 185 -2.10 -8.61 1.77
CA SER A 185 -2.15 -9.64 2.81
C SER A 185 -3.23 -9.28 3.84
N LEU A 186 -4.19 -10.16 4.01
CA LEU A 186 -5.24 -10.05 5.02
C LEU A 186 -5.91 -11.40 5.19
N SER A 187 -5.46 -12.20 6.16
CA SER A 187 -6.03 -13.53 6.44
C SER A 187 -6.17 -14.35 5.14
N GLU A 188 -7.25 -15.10 4.96
CA GLU A 188 -7.53 -15.91 3.77
C GLU A 188 -7.86 -15.12 2.51
N PHE A 189 -8.00 -13.79 2.59
CA PHE A 189 -8.30 -12.91 1.45
C PHE A 189 -7.07 -12.38 0.72
N GLY A 190 -5.89 -12.61 1.27
CA GLY A 190 -4.62 -12.32 0.67
C GLY A 190 -3.58 -13.31 1.16
N PRO A 191 -3.81 -14.62 0.98
CA PRO A 191 -2.85 -15.61 1.43
C PRO A 191 -1.57 -15.49 0.64
N GLU A 192 -0.47 -15.74 1.32
CA GLU A 192 0.87 -15.73 0.74
C GLU A 192 1.42 -17.14 0.60
N GLY A 193 2.43 -17.29 -0.24
CA GLY A 193 3.17 -18.52 -0.40
C GLY A 193 4.63 -18.23 -0.75
N TRP A 194 5.49 -19.20 -0.61
CA TRP A 194 6.89 -19.09 -0.96
C TRP A 194 7.27 -20.09 -2.03
N SER A 195 8.13 -19.67 -2.93
CA SER A 195 8.73 -20.50 -3.97
C SER A 195 10.23 -20.27 -4.04
N THR A 196 10.92 -21.21 -4.63
CA THR A 196 12.32 -21.09 -5.00
C THR A 196 12.45 -21.10 -6.51
N SER A 197 13.46 -20.39 -7.05
CA SER A 197 13.80 -20.51 -8.45
C SER A 197 14.35 -21.90 -8.74
N ASP A 198 13.93 -22.50 -9.89
CA ASP A 198 14.50 -23.73 -10.37
C ASP A 198 15.65 -23.44 -11.35
N HIS A 199 16.85 -23.90 -11.02
CA HIS A 199 18.04 -23.64 -11.83
C HIS A 199 18.03 -24.37 -13.20
N VAL A 200 17.07 -25.24 -13.47
CA VAL A 200 17.19 -26.21 -14.57
C VAL A 200 16.24 -25.90 -15.75
N THR A 201 15.17 -25.15 -15.58
CA THR A 201 14.14 -25.01 -16.62
C THR A 201 13.78 -23.58 -16.98
N ALA A 202 13.55 -23.35 -18.29
CA ALA A 202 12.90 -22.14 -18.81
C ALA A 202 11.38 -22.14 -18.56
N ALA A 203 10.87 -23.06 -17.76
CA ALA A 203 9.46 -23.34 -17.61
C ALA A 203 8.86 -22.67 -16.38
N LEU A 204 7.59 -22.32 -16.50
CA LEU A 204 6.71 -21.96 -15.42
C LEU A 204 5.86 -23.15 -15.04
N GLY A 205 5.98 -23.63 -13.81
CA GLY A 205 5.10 -24.65 -13.24
C GLY A 205 4.14 -24.00 -12.26
N LEU A 206 2.86 -24.07 -12.58
CA LEU A 206 1.77 -23.67 -11.68
C LEU A 206 1.06 -24.93 -11.23
N ASP A 207 1.19 -25.27 -9.97
CA ASP A 207 0.38 -26.28 -9.29
C ASP A 207 -0.22 -25.66 -8.04
N PRO A 208 -1.28 -24.84 -8.19
CA PRO A 208 -1.89 -24.13 -7.10
C PRO A 208 -2.60 -25.12 -6.18
N HIS A 209 -2.05 -25.31 -4.99
CA HIS A 209 -2.70 -26.08 -3.95
C HIS A 209 -3.84 -25.26 -3.34
N PRO A 210 -5.11 -25.64 -3.55
CA PRO A 210 -6.23 -24.89 -2.99
C PRO A 210 -6.26 -25.09 -1.46
N GLY A 211 -6.28 -24.00 -0.73
CA GLY A 211 -6.46 -24.03 0.70
C GLY A 211 -5.39 -23.28 1.48
N ILE A 212 -5.68 -23.10 2.77
CA ILE A 212 -4.77 -22.47 3.72
C ILE A 212 -3.98 -23.57 4.41
N ALA A 213 -2.66 -23.54 4.28
CA ALA A 213 -1.75 -24.51 4.89
C ALA A 213 -1.33 -24.11 6.32
N GLY A 214 -1.31 -22.80 6.59
CA GLY A 214 -0.98 -22.27 7.92
C GLY A 214 -1.67 -20.94 8.19
N ARG A 215 -1.86 -20.66 9.49
CA ARG A 215 -2.42 -19.40 10.01
C ARG A 215 -1.56 -18.91 11.14
N GLU A 216 -1.17 -17.64 11.08
CA GLU A 216 -0.52 -16.92 12.16
C GLU A 216 -1.49 -15.92 12.74
N THR A 217 -1.87 -16.10 14.01
CA THR A 217 -2.77 -15.19 14.72
C THR A 217 -2.04 -14.54 15.88
N PHE A 218 -2.25 -13.26 16.05
CA PHE A 218 -1.54 -12.46 17.03
C PHE A 218 -2.43 -11.35 17.59
N LEU A 219 -2.04 -10.83 18.77
CA LEU A 219 -2.60 -9.59 19.30
C LEU A 219 -1.81 -8.40 18.72
N GLU A 220 -2.54 -7.39 18.27
CA GLU A 220 -1.92 -6.18 17.74
C GLU A 220 -1.17 -5.40 18.82
N ARG A 221 -0.09 -4.71 18.47
CA ARG A 221 0.81 -4.03 19.43
C ARG A 221 0.11 -3.07 20.36
N TRP A 222 -0.91 -2.36 19.90
CA TRP A 222 -1.65 -1.42 20.73
C TRP A 222 -2.27 -2.08 21.96
N THR A 223 -2.61 -3.38 21.90
CA THR A 223 -3.15 -4.15 23.02
C THR A 223 -2.12 -4.31 24.13
N ALA A 224 -0.86 -4.58 23.75
CA ALA A 224 0.25 -4.67 24.70
C ALA A 224 0.56 -3.31 25.33
N HIS A 225 0.57 -2.23 24.54
CA HIS A 225 0.76 -0.87 25.06
C HIS A 225 -0.35 -0.46 26.03
N GLY A 226 -1.61 -0.81 25.73
CA GLY A 226 -2.74 -0.56 26.63
C GLY A 226 -2.64 -1.33 27.94
N ALA A 227 -2.28 -2.63 27.86
CA ALA A 227 -2.07 -3.45 29.05
C ALA A 227 -0.89 -2.93 29.89
N ALA A 228 0.22 -2.59 29.27
CA ALA A 228 1.37 -2.03 29.97
C ALA A 228 1.03 -0.70 30.66
N ALA A 229 0.28 0.19 30.01
CA ALA A 229 -0.16 1.45 30.60
C ALA A 229 -1.03 1.22 31.84
N ALA A 230 -1.96 0.26 31.81
CA ALA A 230 -2.79 -0.10 32.95
C ALA A 230 -1.98 -0.67 34.11
N ILE A 231 -0.99 -1.52 33.82
CA ILE A 231 -0.07 -2.06 34.85
C ILE A 231 0.79 -0.93 35.43
N ASN A 232 1.30 -0.05 34.65
CA ASN A 232 2.15 1.07 35.06
C ASN A 232 1.38 2.09 35.94
N ALA A 233 0.06 2.14 35.82
CA ALA A 233 -0.81 2.94 36.70
C ALA A 233 -1.10 2.28 38.06
N ASP A 234 -0.85 0.99 38.21
CA ASP A 234 -1.09 0.23 39.46
C ASP A 234 0.12 0.32 40.39
N SER A 235 -0.05 1.03 41.50
CA SER A 235 1.01 1.22 42.51
C SER A 235 1.58 -0.07 43.06
N GLU A 236 0.76 -1.12 43.30
CA GLU A 236 1.23 -2.43 43.80
C GLU A 236 2.06 -3.15 42.73
N ALA A 237 1.62 -3.10 41.47
CA ALA A 237 2.35 -3.69 40.34
C ALA A 237 3.72 -3.04 40.17
N ARG A 238 3.83 -1.73 40.39
CA ARG A 238 5.10 -1.00 40.25
C ARG A 238 6.23 -1.53 41.13
N PHE A 239 5.91 -2.12 42.32
CA PHE A 239 6.90 -2.77 43.18
C PHE A 239 7.59 -3.96 42.51
N GLU A 240 6.91 -4.62 41.62
CA GLU A 240 7.43 -5.79 40.89
C GLU A 240 8.23 -5.41 39.66
N LEU A 241 8.18 -4.13 39.23
CA LEU A 241 8.89 -3.67 38.06
C LEU A 241 10.35 -3.33 38.40
N ALA A 242 11.26 -3.67 37.49
CA ALA A 242 12.66 -3.37 37.61
C ALA A 242 12.97 -2.01 36.99
N PRO A 243 13.36 -0.96 37.74
CA PRO A 243 13.77 0.30 37.18
C PRO A 243 15.12 0.17 36.48
N ARG A 244 15.30 0.98 35.42
CA ARG A 244 16.59 1.11 34.72
C ARG A 244 16.94 2.57 34.48
N LEU A 245 18.19 2.84 34.20
CA LEU A 245 18.61 4.19 33.81
C LEU A 245 17.75 4.69 32.63
N HIS A 246 17.44 5.99 32.65
CA HIS A 246 16.76 6.61 31.50
C HIS A 246 17.61 6.44 30.22
N PRO A 247 17.04 5.97 29.10
CA PRO A 247 17.81 5.60 27.89
C PRO A 247 18.55 6.78 27.23
N ASN A 248 18.20 8.01 27.55
CA ASN A 248 18.90 9.22 27.14
C ASN A 248 19.88 9.75 28.20
N GLY A 249 20.02 9.03 29.33
CA GLY A 249 20.91 9.40 30.43
C GLY A 249 22.04 8.40 30.60
N ARG A 250 23.14 8.86 31.14
CA ARG A 250 24.29 8.05 31.53
C ARG A 250 24.96 8.55 32.80
N ILE A 251 25.62 7.67 33.50
CA ILE A 251 26.46 7.99 34.65
C ILE A 251 27.91 8.19 34.15
N ASP A 252 28.54 9.27 34.58
CA ASP A 252 29.93 9.60 34.28
C ASP A 252 30.62 10.12 35.56
N GLY A 253 31.46 9.30 36.17
CA GLY A 253 31.97 9.56 37.50
C GLY A 253 30.81 9.67 38.52
N HIS A 254 30.78 10.75 39.30
CA HIS A 254 29.72 11.03 40.26
C HIS A 254 28.62 11.98 39.67
N ASN A 255 28.38 11.93 38.38
CA ASN A 255 27.37 12.73 37.73
C ASN A 255 26.46 11.89 36.87
N PHE A 256 25.17 12.23 36.84
CA PHE A 256 24.25 11.77 35.81
C PHE A 256 24.17 12.85 34.72
N ILE A 257 24.34 12.47 33.47
CA ILE A 257 24.35 13.38 32.33
C ILE A 257 23.15 13.06 31.43
N PHE A 258 22.28 14.04 31.20
CA PHE A 258 21.27 14.01 30.16
C PHE A 258 21.93 14.24 28.80
N THR A 259 21.98 13.22 27.99
CA THR A 259 22.76 13.28 26.74
C THR A 259 22.06 14.07 25.62
N ASP A 260 20.83 14.44 25.78
CA ASP A 260 20.05 15.30 24.88
C ASP A 260 20.30 16.79 25.18
N THR A 261 20.38 17.19 26.46
CA THR A 261 20.58 18.59 26.89
C THR A 261 22.02 18.90 27.24
N GLY A 262 22.78 17.91 27.65
CA GLY A 262 24.10 18.09 28.28
C GLY A 262 24.02 18.50 29.76
N GLU A 263 22.83 18.62 30.33
CA GLU A 263 22.61 18.91 31.74
C GLU A 263 23.21 17.83 32.63
N THR A 264 23.79 18.25 33.73
CA THR A 264 24.52 17.37 34.66
C THR A 264 23.92 17.46 36.06
N VAL A 265 23.58 16.33 36.63
CA VAL A 265 23.09 16.22 38.01
C VAL A 265 24.17 15.54 38.84
N PRO A 266 24.74 16.22 39.86
CA PRO A 266 25.71 15.59 40.74
C PRO A 266 25.07 14.54 41.61
N LEU A 267 25.71 13.38 41.74
CA LEU A 267 25.24 12.23 42.51
C LEU A 267 26.03 12.12 43.82
N ASP A 268 25.33 12.08 44.94
CA ASP A 268 25.94 11.64 46.18
C ASP A 268 26.19 10.09 46.15
N ALA A 269 26.88 9.59 47.15
CA ALA A 269 27.26 8.19 47.19
C ALA A 269 26.04 7.23 47.20
N ALA A 270 24.96 7.60 47.90
CA ALA A 270 23.76 6.77 47.96
C ALA A 270 23.01 6.74 46.61
N MET A 271 22.86 7.91 46.00
CA MET A 271 22.25 8.05 44.67
C MET A 271 23.06 7.32 43.58
N PHE A 272 24.40 7.44 43.64
CA PHE A 272 25.27 6.73 42.72
C PHE A 272 25.09 5.22 42.77
N VAL A 273 25.04 4.65 44.00
CA VAL A 273 24.83 3.21 44.22
C VAL A 273 23.45 2.80 43.71
N LEU A 274 22.41 3.57 44.06
CA LEU A 274 21.02 3.28 43.65
C LEU A 274 20.86 3.28 42.14
N LEU A 275 21.35 4.32 41.46
CA LEU A 275 21.22 4.42 40.00
C LEU A 275 22.00 3.31 39.27
N ASN A 276 23.15 2.87 39.80
CA ASN A 276 23.86 1.72 39.26
C ASN A 276 23.15 0.41 39.50
N ALA A 277 22.33 0.30 40.57
CA ALA A 277 21.49 -0.86 40.81
C ALA A 277 20.21 -0.88 39.95
N CYS A 278 19.82 0.24 39.36
CA CYS A 278 18.73 0.34 38.40
C CYS A 278 19.16 -0.20 37.02
N ASP A 279 19.28 -1.51 36.90
CA ASP A 279 19.78 -2.23 35.73
C ASP A 279 18.68 -2.78 34.80
N GLY A 280 17.40 -2.63 35.18
CA GLY A 280 16.24 -3.19 34.49
C GLY A 280 16.01 -4.68 34.77
N VAL A 281 16.74 -5.27 35.73
CA VAL A 281 16.62 -6.69 36.16
C VAL A 281 16.17 -6.79 37.60
N ILE A 282 16.75 -5.98 38.50
CA ILE A 282 16.44 -5.98 39.92
C ILE A 282 15.09 -5.28 40.16
N PRO A 283 14.05 -5.98 40.63
CA PRO A 283 12.75 -5.35 40.87
C PRO A 283 12.82 -4.32 42.02
N ALA A 284 11.94 -3.33 42.00
CA ALA A 284 11.93 -2.19 42.91
C ALA A 284 11.92 -2.61 44.38
N HIS A 285 11.12 -3.64 44.74
CA HIS A 285 11.05 -4.16 46.10
C HIS A 285 12.39 -4.71 46.64
N SER A 286 13.33 -5.06 45.79
CA SER A 286 14.65 -5.61 46.15
C SER A 286 15.73 -4.57 46.27
N LEU A 287 15.47 -3.31 45.87
CA LEU A 287 16.44 -2.22 45.93
C LEU A 287 16.61 -1.61 47.32
N GLY A 288 15.72 -1.91 48.26
CA GLY A 288 15.80 -1.45 49.66
C GLY A 288 15.57 0.05 49.85
N VAL A 289 14.85 0.68 48.92
CA VAL A 289 14.50 2.11 48.94
C VAL A 289 13.00 2.32 48.92
N GLU A 290 12.56 3.49 49.43
CA GLU A 290 11.17 3.86 49.43
C GLU A 290 10.66 4.14 48.00
N MET A 291 9.38 3.83 47.77
CA MET A 291 8.72 4.02 46.46
C MET A 291 8.76 5.46 45.99
N GLU A 292 8.61 6.42 46.91
CA GLU A 292 8.65 7.84 46.69
C GLU A 292 9.99 8.29 46.10
N THR A 293 11.08 7.64 46.52
CA THR A 293 12.41 7.88 45.99
C THR A 293 12.49 7.49 44.50
N LEU A 294 12.02 6.26 44.17
CA LEU A 294 12.00 5.80 42.78
C LEU A 294 11.03 6.62 41.94
N ALA A 295 9.88 7.02 42.45
CA ALA A 295 8.94 7.89 41.75
C ALA A 295 9.56 9.25 41.43
N SER A 296 10.24 9.87 42.40
CA SER A 296 10.96 11.14 42.22
C SER A 296 12.06 11.02 41.17
N LEU A 297 12.84 9.94 41.17
CA LEU A 297 13.86 9.68 40.15
C LEU A 297 13.26 9.49 38.75
N ALA A 298 12.11 8.85 38.65
CA ALA A 298 11.39 8.66 37.40
C ALA A 298 10.80 9.99 36.88
N GLU A 299 10.20 10.83 37.76
CA GLU A 299 9.72 12.17 37.43
C GLU A 299 10.84 13.09 36.94
N GLN A 300 12.04 12.94 37.52
CA GLN A 300 13.23 13.68 37.08
C GLN A 300 13.88 13.07 35.82
N ASN A 301 13.33 12.02 35.22
CA ASN A 301 13.90 11.29 34.10
C ASN A 301 15.32 10.73 34.33
N LEU A 302 15.68 10.45 35.57
CA LEU A 302 16.94 9.77 35.88
C LEU A 302 16.84 8.27 35.64
N ILE A 303 15.67 7.70 35.89
CA ILE A 303 15.34 6.31 35.63
C ILE A 303 14.07 6.20 34.79
N ARG A 304 13.87 5.06 34.14
CA ARG A 304 12.62 4.61 33.60
C ARG A 304 12.14 3.45 34.49
N TRP A 305 10.94 3.63 35.04
CA TRP A 305 10.37 2.67 35.98
C TRP A 305 8.95 2.33 35.53
N GLU A 306 8.86 1.44 34.56
CA GLU A 306 7.64 1.01 33.89
C GLU A 306 7.80 -0.39 33.28
N LEU A 307 6.71 -1.09 33.09
CA LEU A 307 6.66 -2.27 32.24
C LEU A 307 6.73 -1.80 30.78
N GLU A 308 7.81 -2.11 30.12
CA GLU A 308 8.04 -1.69 28.75
C GLU A 308 7.54 -2.73 27.74
N VAL A 309 6.88 -2.26 26.70
CA VAL A 309 6.51 -3.09 25.56
C VAL A 309 7.73 -3.26 24.65
N PRO A 310 8.13 -4.51 24.33
CA PRO A 310 9.25 -4.72 23.42
C PRO A 310 9.01 -4.09 22.05
N ALA A 311 9.94 -3.26 21.61
CA ALA A 311 9.84 -2.64 20.30
C ALA A 311 9.91 -3.68 19.19
N LEU A 312 9.04 -3.57 18.20
CA LEU A 312 8.96 -4.43 17.00
C LEU A 312 8.75 -5.94 17.25
N ASP A 313 8.52 -6.36 18.50
CA ASP A 313 8.18 -7.75 18.80
C ASP A 313 6.75 -8.05 18.34
N PRO A 314 6.54 -9.08 17.50
CA PRO A 314 5.20 -9.46 17.05
C PRO A 314 4.34 -10.06 18.15
N TYR A 315 4.95 -10.58 19.20
CA TYR A 315 4.29 -11.25 20.32
C TYR A 315 4.36 -10.42 21.61
N ALA A 316 4.43 -9.11 21.50
CA ALA A 316 4.62 -8.19 22.62
C ALA A 316 3.67 -8.42 23.80
N PHE A 317 2.41 -8.78 23.54
CA PHE A 317 1.45 -9.11 24.62
C PHE A 317 1.82 -10.38 25.38
N ALA A 318 2.29 -11.41 24.68
CA ALA A 318 2.74 -12.64 25.33
C ALA A 318 4.01 -12.41 26.17
N VAL A 319 4.90 -11.52 25.69
CA VAL A 319 6.08 -11.10 26.46
C VAL A 319 5.67 -10.41 27.77
N LEU A 320 4.68 -9.50 27.73
CA LEU A 320 4.15 -8.86 28.94
C LEU A 320 3.58 -9.89 29.92
N VAL A 321 2.81 -10.86 29.45
CA VAL A 321 2.28 -11.94 30.32
C VAL A 321 3.41 -12.74 30.95
N ALA A 322 4.45 -13.06 30.17
CA ALA A 322 5.61 -13.77 30.67
C ALA A 322 6.40 -12.95 31.70
N ASP A 323 6.51 -11.63 31.50
CA ASP A 323 7.16 -10.75 32.49
C ASP A 323 6.36 -10.69 33.80
N VAL A 324 5.05 -10.52 33.73
CA VAL A 324 4.17 -10.57 34.94
C VAL A 324 4.24 -11.93 35.62
N ALA A 325 4.36 -13.00 34.87
CA ALA A 325 4.49 -14.36 35.45
C ALA A 325 5.80 -14.57 36.24
N ARG A 326 6.83 -13.78 36.01
CA ARG A 326 8.09 -13.81 36.76
C ARG A 326 8.07 -13.01 38.05
N TRP A 327 7.04 -12.19 38.28
CA TRP A 327 6.91 -11.45 39.53
C TRP A 327 6.85 -12.42 40.71
N ARG A 328 7.22 -11.94 41.90
CA ARG A 328 7.07 -12.76 43.11
C ARG A 328 5.62 -13.17 43.35
N ASP A 329 5.42 -14.31 44.01
CA ASP A 329 4.08 -14.77 44.38
C ASP A 329 3.41 -13.76 45.31
N GLY A 330 2.23 -13.30 44.88
CA GLY A 330 1.52 -12.28 45.63
C GLY A 330 0.24 -11.78 44.92
N PRO A 331 -0.52 -10.91 45.59
CA PRO A 331 -1.82 -10.45 45.08
C PRO A 331 -1.71 -9.70 43.74
N ALA A 332 -0.68 -8.89 43.54
CA ALA A 332 -0.48 -8.14 42.29
C ALA A 332 -0.28 -9.07 41.09
N ARG A 333 0.63 -10.08 41.24
CA ARG A 333 0.87 -11.08 40.18
C ARG A 333 -0.40 -11.86 39.87
N THR A 334 -1.10 -12.39 40.89
CA THR A 334 -2.32 -13.16 40.65
C THR A 334 -3.38 -12.34 39.95
N ARG A 335 -3.67 -11.12 40.43
CA ARG A 335 -4.66 -10.22 39.85
C ARG A 335 -4.36 -9.89 38.37
N TRP A 336 -3.11 -9.59 38.05
CA TRP A 336 -2.74 -9.23 36.66
C TRP A 336 -2.74 -10.46 35.74
N LEU A 337 -2.28 -11.62 36.18
CA LEU A 337 -2.36 -12.86 35.39
C LEU A 337 -3.81 -13.25 35.09
N GLU A 338 -4.71 -13.15 36.09
CA GLU A 338 -6.14 -13.42 35.89
C GLU A 338 -6.78 -12.51 34.85
N ARG A 339 -6.31 -11.25 34.69
CA ARG A 339 -6.79 -10.31 33.69
C ARG A 339 -6.15 -10.50 32.32
N LEU A 340 -4.87 -10.82 32.26
CA LEU A 340 -4.09 -10.86 31.02
C LEU A 340 -4.17 -12.23 30.30
N GLN A 341 -4.13 -13.34 31.03
CA GLN A 341 -4.13 -14.69 30.44
C GLN A 341 -5.36 -14.98 29.58
N PRO A 342 -6.58 -14.59 29.94
CA PRO A 342 -7.74 -14.79 29.10
C PRO A 342 -7.62 -14.07 27.76
N ILE A 343 -7.03 -12.85 27.73
CA ILE A 343 -6.78 -12.09 26.48
C ILE A 343 -5.70 -12.78 25.65
N ALA A 344 -4.61 -13.20 26.28
CA ALA A 344 -3.50 -13.88 25.61
C ALA A 344 -3.92 -15.22 24.97
N ALA A 345 -4.99 -15.85 25.45
CA ALA A 345 -5.52 -17.11 24.92
C ALA A 345 -6.43 -16.91 23.68
N LEU A 346 -6.89 -15.69 23.39
CA LEU A 346 -7.85 -15.45 22.32
C LEU A 346 -7.30 -15.69 20.91
N PRO A 347 -6.05 -15.36 20.57
CA PRO A 347 -5.50 -15.69 19.25
C PRO A 347 -5.55 -17.18 18.94
N ALA A 348 -5.22 -18.04 19.89
CA ALA A 348 -5.27 -19.51 19.71
C ALA A 348 -6.71 -20.01 19.51
N LYS A 349 -7.69 -19.46 20.23
CA LYS A 349 -9.12 -19.75 20.01
C LYS A 349 -9.58 -19.28 18.64
N PHE A 350 -9.15 -18.08 18.23
CA PHE A 350 -9.48 -17.51 16.92
C PHE A 350 -8.91 -18.36 15.77
N ALA A 351 -7.68 -18.85 15.90
CA ALA A 351 -7.07 -19.74 14.92
C ALA A 351 -7.77 -21.11 14.81
N ALA A 352 -8.38 -21.58 15.91
CA ALA A 352 -9.03 -22.89 15.97
C ALA A 352 -10.40 -22.93 15.28
N THR A 353 -11.00 -21.79 14.95
CA THR A 353 -12.31 -21.72 14.31
C THR A 353 -12.26 -20.94 12.99
N THR A 354 -13.08 -21.36 12.00
CA THR A 354 -13.34 -20.62 10.76
C THR A 354 -14.77 -20.07 10.74
N ASP A 355 -15.57 -20.36 11.78
CA ASP A 355 -16.93 -19.81 11.87
C ASP A 355 -16.90 -18.29 12.08
N THR A 356 -17.58 -17.58 11.17
CA THR A 356 -17.58 -16.12 11.14
C THR A 356 -18.13 -15.50 12.43
N LEU A 357 -19.20 -16.09 12.99
CA LEU A 357 -19.86 -15.54 14.19
C LEU A 357 -19.01 -15.78 15.42
N GLU A 358 -18.40 -16.96 15.55
CA GLU A 358 -17.45 -17.25 16.64
C GLU A 358 -16.24 -16.31 16.58
N ARG A 359 -15.68 -16.07 15.38
CA ARG A 359 -14.55 -15.15 15.20
C ARG A 359 -14.91 -13.71 15.57
N VAL A 360 -16.11 -13.27 15.19
CA VAL A 360 -16.61 -11.95 15.59
C VAL A 360 -16.74 -11.86 17.09
N ALA A 361 -17.33 -12.87 17.76
CA ALA A 361 -17.49 -12.90 19.20
C ALA A 361 -16.13 -12.85 19.94
N LEU A 362 -15.10 -13.52 19.40
CA LEU A 362 -13.74 -13.48 19.98
C LEU A 362 -13.07 -12.10 19.85
N ILE A 363 -13.29 -11.38 18.73
CA ILE A 363 -12.82 -10.00 18.56
C ILE A 363 -13.55 -9.06 19.54
N ASP A 364 -14.85 -9.24 19.68
CA ASP A 364 -15.67 -8.43 20.61
C ASP A 364 -15.27 -8.72 22.07
N GLU A 365 -15.08 -10.00 22.46
CA GLU A 365 -14.54 -10.38 23.77
C GLU A 365 -13.15 -9.75 24.02
N ALA A 366 -12.25 -9.80 23.05
CA ALA A 366 -10.93 -9.17 23.17
C ALA A 366 -11.04 -7.66 23.41
N THR A 367 -11.94 -7.01 22.67
CA THR A 367 -12.18 -5.58 22.77
C THR A 367 -12.72 -5.21 24.16
N GLU A 368 -13.75 -5.92 24.65
CA GLU A 368 -14.35 -5.69 25.96
C GLU A 368 -13.33 -5.84 27.08
N ARG A 369 -12.56 -6.94 27.09
CA ARG A 369 -11.53 -7.18 28.10
C ARG A 369 -10.41 -6.12 28.09
N LEU A 370 -10.04 -5.62 26.90
CA LEU A 370 -9.05 -4.54 26.78
C LEU A 370 -9.61 -3.19 27.26
N GLU A 371 -10.88 -2.90 27.01
CA GLU A 371 -11.58 -1.72 27.54
C GLU A 371 -11.67 -1.78 29.07
N GLU A 372 -11.94 -2.95 29.66
CA GLU A 372 -11.92 -3.17 31.12
C GLU A 372 -10.52 -2.95 31.73
N LEU A 373 -9.45 -3.15 30.95
CA LEU A 373 -8.09 -2.78 31.33
C LEU A 373 -7.83 -1.27 31.24
N GLY A 374 -8.71 -0.51 30.59
CA GLY A 374 -8.49 0.89 30.27
C GLY A 374 -7.66 1.12 29.01
N ALA A 375 -7.41 0.07 28.22
CA ALA A 375 -6.71 0.19 26.96
C ALA A 375 -7.59 0.91 25.92
N GLN A 376 -7.07 2.00 25.34
CA GLN A 376 -7.78 2.75 24.33
C GLN A 376 -7.39 2.29 22.93
N LYS A 377 -8.39 2.11 22.08
CA LYS A 377 -8.17 1.91 20.64
C LYS A 377 -7.32 3.05 20.06
N ALA A 378 -6.27 2.68 19.38
CA ALA A 378 -5.48 3.65 18.64
C ALA A 378 -6.32 4.35 17.56
N SER A 379 -6.34 5.69 17.57
CA SER A 379 -6.98 6.46 16.50
C SER A 379 -6.16 6.34 15.23
N SER A 380 -6.70 5.67 14.22
CA SER A 380 -5.96 5.38 12.99
C SER A 380 -5.94 6.59 12.06
N ARG A 381 -4.84 7.32 12.04
CA ARG A 381 -4.49 8.24 10.96
C ARG A 381 -3.60 7.58 9.90
N PHE A 382 -2.99 6.44 10.20
CA PHE A 382 -2.07 5.72 9.33
C PHE A 382 -2.78 4.61 8.56
N LEU A 383 -2.35 4.41 7.31
CA LEU A 383 -2.89 3.41 6.39
C LEU A 383 -2.88 1.98 6.96
N TYR A 384 -1.86 1.69 7.76
CA TYR A 384 -1.57 0.36 8.28
C TYR A 384 -1.80 0.25 9.79
N SER A 385 -2.62 1.12 10.36
CA SER A 385 -2.96 0.97 11.77
C SER A 385 -4.01 -0.10 11.95
N ALA A 386 -3.74 -0.99 12.90
CA ALA A 386 -4.67 -2.03 13.30
C ALA A 386 -5.72 -1.46 14.25
N THR A 387 -6.98 -1.61 13.90
CA THR A 387 -8.11 -1.21 14.76
C THR A 387 -8.70 -2.38 15.52
N ASN A 388 -8.56 -3.60 15.00
CA ASN A 388 -8.96 -4.83 15.69
C ASN A 388 -7.86 -5.28 16.66
N PRO A 389 -8.22 -5.91 17.78
CA PRO A 389 -7.23 -6.44 18.72
C PRO A 389 -6.52 -7.68 18.22
N ILE A 390 -7.15 -8.48 17.36
CA ILE A 390 -6.62 -9.72 16.78
C ILE A 390 -6.35 -9.51 15.31
N GLY A 391 -5.13 -9.84 14.86
CA GLY A 391 -4.71 -9.95 13.47
C GLY A 391 -4.49 -11.40 13.05
N GLU A 392 -4.59 -11.68 11.77
CA GLU A 392 -4.31 -12.99 11.19
C GLU A 392 -3.66 -12.82 9.84
N GLU A 393 -2.59 -13.59 9.57
CA GLU A 393 -1.99 -13.81 8.27
C GLU A 393 -2.14 -15.28 7.90
N CYS A 394 -2.29 -15.56 6.61
CA CYS A 394 -2.50 -16.92 6.10
C CYS A 394 -1.44 -17.29 5.07
N PHE A 395 -0.98 -18.51 5.18
CA PHE A 395 -0.01 -19.11 4.26
C PHE A 395 -0.68 -20.21 3.42
N ARG A 396 -0.38 -20.21 2.13
CA ARG A 396 -0.73 -21.29 1.20
C ARG A 396 0.54 -22.04 0.80
N GLU A 397 0.50 -23.34 0.90
CA GLU A 397 1.53 -24.16 0.27
C GLU A 397 1.29 -24.15 -1.25
N CYS A 398 2.19 -23.49 -1.97
CA CYS A 398 2.11 -23.37 -3.42
C CYS A 398 3.29 -24.11 -4.05
N HIS A 399 3.01 -25.15 -4.82
CA HIS A 399 4.02 -25.77 -5.68
C HIS A 399 4.17 -24.93 -6.95
N PHE A 400 4.84 -23.79 -6.79
CA PHE A 400 5.15 -22.86 -7.88
C PHE A 400 6.62 -22.96 -8.21
N THR A 401 6.94 -23.29 -9.47
CA THR A 401 8.30 -23.27 -9.96
C THR A 401 8.44 -22.23 -11.06
N ILE A 402 9.52 -21.49 -11.03
CA ILE A 402 9.88 -20.53 -12.08
C ILE A 402 11.32 -20.77 -12.48
N GLY A 403 11.55 -20.94 -13.77
CA GLY A 403 12.88 -21.14 -14.30
C GLY A 403 13.76 -19.90 -14.14
N GLU A 404 15.01 -20.11 -13.76
CA GLU A 404 16.00 -19.05 -13.61
C GLU A 404 16.15 -18.22 -14.89
N GLN A 405 16.02 -18.87 -16.06
CA GLN A 405 16.07 -18.18 -17.35
C GLN A 405 14.97 -17.10 -17.49
N LEU A 406 13.73 -17.37 -17.05
CA LEU A 406 12.64 -16.40 -17.10
C LEU A 406 12.93 -15.19 -16.19
N LEU A 407 13.50 -15.42 -15.03
CA LEU A 407 13.90 -14.37 -14.08
C LEU A 407 15.11 -13.59 -14.60
N ASP A 408 16.04 -14.25 -15.24
CA ASP A 408 17.20 -13.62 -15.86
C ASP A 408 16.80 -12.68 -17.01
N GLU A 409 15.84 -13.08 -17.84
CA GLU A 409 15.28 -12.20 -18.88
C GLU A 409 14.70 -10.92 -18.28
N VAL A 410 13.93 -11.02 -17.17
CA VAL A 410 13.39 -9.84 -16.50
C VAL A 410 14.50 -8.89 -16.07
N THR A 411 15.53 -9.40 -15.44
CA THR A 411 16.61 -8.56 -14.90
C THR A 411 17.52 -8.01 -15.99
N GLN A 412 17.69 -8.74 -17.08
CA GLN A 412 18.44 -8.29 -18.25
C GLN A 412 17.68 -7.18 -19.00
N ASP A 413 16.43 -7.42 -19.34
CA ASP A 413 15.59 -6.44 -20.04
C ASP A 413 15.37 -5.18 -19.19
N ALA A 414 15.03 -5.33 -17.92
CA ALA A 414 14.77 -4.21 -17.01
C ALA A 414 16.04 -3.56 -16.43
N ALA A 415 17.26 -4.03 -16.78
CA ALA A 415 18.49 -3.48 -16.22
C ALA A 415 18.60 -1.94 -16.32
N PRO A 416 18.28 -1.28 -17.44
CA PRO A 416 18.31 0.18 -17.51
C PRO A 416 17.37 0.86 -16.51
N TRP A 417 16.22 0.26 -16.23
CA TRP A 417 15.23 0.76 -15.27
C TRP A 417 15.65 0.53 -13.82
N ILE A 418 16.23 -0.63 -13.54
CA ILE A 418 16.81 -0.96 -12.22
C ILE A 418 17.98 -0.02 -11.91
N ASP A 419 18.84 0.25 -12.88
CA ASP A 419 19.93 1.22 -12.76
C ASP A 419 19.40 2.61 -12.43
N LEU A 420 18.38 3.08 -13.16
CA LEU A 420 17.71 4.36 -12.89
C LEU A 420 17.12 4.40 -11.48
N TRP A 421 16.49 3.33 -11.03
CA TRP A 421 15.97 3.27 -9.67
C TRP A 421 17.08 3.42 -8.65
N ARG A 422 18.18 2.71 -8.83
CA ARG A 422 19.35 2.76 -7.93
C ARG A 422 19.98 4.16 -7.90
N ASP A 423 20.15 4.77 -9.06
CA ASP A 423 20.68 6.14 -9.17
C ASP A 423 19.74 7.16 -8.50
N ASN A 424 18.44 7.02 -8.71
CA ASN A 424 17.44 7.88 -8.07
C ASN A 424 17.43 7.72 -6.55
N TYR A 425 17.51 6.48 -6.09
CA TYR A 425 17.61 6.19 -4.66
C TYR A 425 18.87 6.77 -4.06
N ALA A 426 20.02 6.59 -4.73
CA ALA A 426 21.28 7.19 -4.32
C ALA A 426 21.23 8.73 -4.31
N PHE A 427 20.57 9.35 -5.29
CA PHE A 427 20.35 10.79 -5.32
C PHE A 427 19.55 11.27 -4.11
N VAL A 428 18.40 10.66 -3.84
CA VAL A 428 17.58 11.02 -2.67
C VAL A 428 18.36 10.79 -1.37
N ALA A 429 19.04 9.65 -1.24
CA ALA A 429 19.84 9.33 -0.09
C ALA A 429 20.97 10.35 0.13
N SER A 430 21.66 10.76 -0.94
CA SER A 430 22.70 11.78 -0.86
C SER A 430 22.17 13.15 -0.42
N ARG A 431 20.97 13.53 -0.88
CA ARG A 431 20.31 14.78 -0.43
C ARG A 431 19.93 14.72 1.04
N VAL A 432 19.42 13.58 1.51
CA VAL A 432 19.13 13.37 2.93
C VAL A 432 20.42 13.42 3.76
N ALA A 433 21.46 12.70 3.32
CA ALA A 433 22.76 12.70 4.01
C ALA A 433 23.38 14.10 4.07
N ALA A 434 23.35 14.86 2.97
CA ALA A 434 23.84 16.25 2.93
C ALA A 434 23.06 17.15 3.89
N GLY A 435 21.75 16.99 3.97
CA GLY A 435 20.94 17.74 4.93
C GLY A 435 21.25 17.40 6.39
N LEU A 436 21.38 16.10 6.70
CA LEU A 436 21.78 15.65 8.04
C LEU A 436 23.20 16.14 8.40
N ARG A 437 24.13 16.09 7.45
CA ARG A 437 25.48 16.64 7.63
C ARG A 437 25.43 18.14 7.93
N GLY A 438 24.68 18.91 7.13
CA GLY A 438 24.55 20.37 7.36
C GLY A 438 23.90 20.74 8.70
N LEU A 439 23.05 19.85 9.25
CA LEU A 439 22.53 20.00 10.61
C LEU A 439 23.59 19.69 11.65
N LEU A 440 24.35 18.60 11.44
CA LEU A 440 25.38 18.18 12.37
C LEU A 440 26.54 19.19 12.42
N GLU A 441 26.95 19.80 11.30
CA GLU A 441 27.98 20.85 11.22
C GLU A 441 27.60 22.11 11.99
N LYS A 442 26.32 22.41 12.12
CA LYS A 442 25.82 23.56 12.89
C LYS A 442 25.65 23.27 14.38
N ALA A 443 25.76 22.02 14.77
CA ALA A 443 25.60 21.60 16.16
C ALA A 443 26.89 21.81 16.97
N PRO A 444 26.80 21.96 18.30
CA PRO A 444 27.98 22.10 19.16
C PRO A 444 28.70 20.75 19.34
N LEU A 445 29.49 20.35 18.35
CA LEU A 445 30.21 19.10 18.34
C LEU A 445 31.22 18.98 19.47
N GLN A 446 31.26 17.83 20.13
CA GLN A 446 32.31 17.46 21.08
C GLN A 446 33.18 16.37 20.44
N ASN A 447 34.47 16.67 20.23
CA ASN A 447 35.41 15.75 19.55
C ASN A 447 34.90 15.25 18.17
N GLY A 448 34.23 16.13 17.41
CA GLY A 448 33.71 15.83 16.08
C GLY A 448 32.45 14.96 16.05
N ALA A 449 31.77 14.80 17.18
CA ALA A 449 30.53 14.04 17.29
C ALA A 449 29.51 14.71 18.21
N LEU A 450 28.27 14.28 18.14
CA LEU A 450 27.19 14.70 19.02
C LEU A 450 26.47 13.46 19.53
N PRO A 451 26.09 13.38 20.85
CA PRO A 451 25.23 12.31 21.33
C PRO A 451 23.97 12.18 20.48
N LEU A 452 23.54 10.97 20.18
CA LEU A 452 22.34 10.75 19.35
C LEU A 452 21.10 11.49 19.88
N PRO A 453 20.77 11.47 21.19
CA PRO A 453 19.64 12.22 21.70
C PRO A 453 19.76 13.74 21.47
N ALA A 454 20.96 14.32 21.65
CA ALA A 454 21.21 15.73 21.38
C ALA A 454 21.05 16.07 19.90
N PHE A 455 21.48 15.18 19.00
CA PHE A 455 21.28 15.38 17.57
C PHE A 455 19.81 15.33 17.18
N LEU A 456 19.04 14.36 17.70
CA LEU A 456 17.59 14.28 17.46
C LEU A 456 16.86 15.54 17.96
N ARG A 457 17.23 16.06 19.14
CA ARG A 457 16.71 17.33 19.65
C ARG A 457 17.07 18.50 18.75
N HIS A 458 18.32 18.60 18.34
CA HIS A 458 18.79 19.66 17.43
C HIS A 458 18.01 19.65 16.09
N CYS A 459 17.75 18.47 15.54
CA CYS A 459 16.89 18.32 14.35
C CYS A 459 15.46 18.77 14.59
N ALA A 460 14.89 18.46 15.75
CA ALA A 460 13.52 18.88 16.11
C ALA A 460 13.43 20.41 16.27
N GLU A 461 14.42 21.05 16.90
CA GLU A 461 14.54 22.51 17.04
C GLU A 461 14.67 23.20 15.68
N ALA A 462 15.38 22.57 14.74
CA ALA A 462 15.49 23.02 13.35
C ALA A 462 14.21 22.77 12.52
N LYS A 463 13.11 22.34 13.15
CA LYS A 463 11.83 21.97 12.51
C LYS A 463 11.97 20.86 11.45
N LEU A 464 12.97 20.03 11.58
CA LEU A 464 13.21 18.82 10.80
C LEU A 464 13.03 17.60 11.71
N PRO A 465 11.80 17.24 12.09
CA PRO A 465 11.59 16.05 12.89
C PRO A 465 12.06 14.83 12.08
N LEU A 466 13.03 14.10 12.63
CA LEU A 466 13.51 12.85 12.03
C LEU A 466 12.54 11.68 12.26
N THR A 467 11.31 11.96 12.64
CA THR A 467 10.25 10.98 12.87
C THR A 467 8.97 11.45 12.19
N GLY A 468 8.32 10.56 11.44
CA GLY A 468 7.02 10.81 10.81
C GLY A 468 7.08 11.69 9.55
N PRO A 469 6.00 12.44 9.24
CA PRO A 469 5.83 13.16 7.97
C PRO A 469 6.92 14.18 7.62
N GLY A 470 7.64 14.68 8.62
CA GLY A 470 8.71 15.69 8.41
C GLY A 470 9.88 15.15 7.57
N MET A 471 10.22 13.88 7.72
CA MET A 471 11.27 13.25 6.91
C MET A 471 10.85 13.10 5.45
N ILE A 472 9.59 12.73 5.21
CA ILE A 472 9.02 12.66 3.87
C ILE A 472 9.10 14.03 3.20
N ALA A 473 8.79 15.11 3.93
CA ALA A 473 8.90 16.48 3.43
C ALA A 473 10.33 16.86 3.04
N PHE A 474 11.32 16.40 3.81
CA PHE A 474 12.74 16.66 3.52
C PHE A 474 13.19 16.01 2.20
N ALA A 475 12.77 14.76 1.96
CA ALA A 475 13.04 14.06 0.72
C ALA A 475 12.14 14.51 -0.45
N ALA A 476 11.00 15.14 -0.19
CA ALA A 476 9.99 15.49 -1.19
C ALA A 476 10.52 16.40 -2.32
N THR A 477 11.50 17.25 -2.04
CA THR A 477 12.11 18.10 -3.07
C THR A 477 12.94 17.26 -4.04
N ALA A 478 13.76 16.35 -3.53
CA ALA A 478 14.54 15.44 -4.36
C ALA A 478 13.63 14.55 -5.25
N PHE A 479 12.51 14.09 -4.71
CA PHE A 479 11.52 13.34 -5.50
C PHE A 479 10.88 14.17 -6.60
N ARG A 480 10.54 15.43 -6.36
CA ARG A 480 10.02 16.31 -7.42
C ARG A 480 11.05 16.52 -8.53
N GLU A 481 12.33 16.66 -8.18
CA GLU A 481 13.42 16.79 -9.15
C GLU A 481 13.52 15.51 -10.03
N VAL A 482 13.47 14.33 -9.41
CA VAL A 482 13.45 13.04 -10.11
C VAL A 482 12.26 12.94 -11.07
N LYS A 483 11.03 13.18 -10.60
CA LYS A 483 9.82 13.14 -11.44
C LYS A 483 9.88 14.11 -12.61
N ALA A 484 10.42 15.31 -12.41
CA ALA A 484 10.57 16.30 -13.46
C ALA A 484 11.58 15.85 -14.53
N ALA A 485 12.70 15.25 -14.15
CA ALA A 485 13.69 14.74 -15.09
C ALA A 485 13.12 13.58 -15.93
N PHE A 486 12.35 12.68 -15.34
CA PHE A 486 11.64 11.62 -16.09
C PHE A 486 10.63 12.20 -17.06
N ALA A 487 9.77 13.12 -16.61
CA ALA A 487 8.78 13.75 -17.46
C ALA A 487 9.44 14.45 -18.67
N GLN A 488 10.56 15.13 -18.45
CA GLN A 488 11.31 15.78 -19.52
C GLN A 488 11.88 14.78 -20.54
N THR A 489 12.37 13.63 -20.07
CA THR A 489 12.96 12.59 -20.94
C THR A 489 11.95 12.02 -21.94
N PHE A 490 10.67 11.91 -21.55
CA PHE A 490 9.64 11.28 -22.36
C PHE A 490 8.61 12.26 -22.94
N ALA A 491 8.80 13.58 -22.76
CA ALA A 491 7.81 14.59 -23.13
C ALA A 491 7.46 14.60 -24.62
N ASP A 492 8.42 14.36 -25.51
CA ASP A 492 8.25 14.30 -26.96
C ASP A 492 7.54 13.02 -27.44
N ARG A 493 7.42 12.02 -26.56
CA ARG A 493 6.77 10.73 -26.84
C ARG A 493 5.42 10.58 -26.10
N ALA A 494 4.91 11.66 -25.51
CA ALA A 494 3.69 11.63 -24.70
C ALA A 494 2.43 11.13 -25.45
N GLU A 495 2.35 11.37 -26.76
CA GLU A 495 1.22 10.95 -27.60
C GLU A 495 1.32 9.50 -28.10
N ALA A 496 2.46 8.85 -27.94
CA ALA A 496 2.63 7.46 -28.34
C ALA A 496 1.84 6.53 -27.40
N PRO A 497 1.25 5.43 -27.88
CA PRO A 497 0.60 4.47 -27.02
C PRO A 497 1.60 3.69 -26.14
N GLU A 498 2.81 3.49 -26.65
CA GLU A 498 3.88 2.73 -26.01
C GLU A 498 5.25 3.29 -26.43
N CYS A 499 6.21 3.26 -25.51
CA CYS A 499 7.59 3.67 -25.74
C CYS A 499 8.58 2.64 -25.19
N GLU A 500 9.64 2.37 -25.95
CA GLU A 500 10.79 1.64 -25.47
C GLU A 500 11.69 2.57 -24.64
N VAL A 501 12.11 2.12 -23.47
CA VAL A 501 13.11 2.81 -22.64
C VAL A 501 14.50 2.34 -23.08
N THR A 502 15.31 3.28 -23.53
CA THR A 502 16.65 3.01 -24.04
C THR A 502 17.73 3.31 -23.01
N ALA A 503 18.93 2.80 -23.25
CA ALA A 503 20.12 3.19 -22.46
C ALA A 503 20.42 4.68 -22.54
N GLU A 504 20.06 5.35 -23.64
CA GLU A 504 20.22 6.80 -23.81
C GLU A 504 19.27 7.58 -22.90
N ASP A 505 18.01 7.13 -22.75
CA ASP A 505 17.04 7.71 -21.82
C ASP A 505 17.56 7.63 -20.39
N SER A 506 18.11 6.46 -20.02
CA SER A 506 18.73 6.26 -18.71
C SER A 506 19.90 7.19 -18.48
N GLN A 507 20.78 7.35 -19.47
CA GLN A 507 21.93 8.27 -19.37
C GLN A 507 21.49 9.73 -19.30
N PHE A 508 20.40 10.11 -19.99
CA PHE A 508 19.86 11.47 -19.91
C PHE A 508 19.41 11.79 -18.49
N VAL A 509 18.66 10.91 -17.87
CA VAL A 509 18.19 11.08 -16.48
C VAL A 509 19.37 11.15 -15.52
N ARG A 510 20.37 10.26 -15.66
CA ARG A 510 21.61 10.26 -14.85
C ARG A 510 22.36 11.57 -14.91
N ARG A 511 22.45 12.23 -16.08
CA ARG A 511 23.13 13.51 -16.23
C ARG A 511 22.46 14.65 -15.48
N HIS A 512 21.17 14.54 -15.18
CA HIS A 512 20.44 15.51 -14.37
C HIS A 512 20.76 15.41 -12.88
N PHE A 513 21.23 14.24 -12.43
CA PHE A 513 21.55 13.98 -11.03
C PHE A 513 23.04 14.16 -10.76
N GLN A 514 23.42 15.39 -10.44
CA GLN A 514 24.75 15.64 -9.88
C GLN A 514 24.69 15.34 -8.38
N PHE A 515 25.23 14.23 -7.95
CA PHE A 515 25.34 13.86 -6.54
C PHE A 515 26.75 13.32 -6.23
N GLU A 516 27.19 13.58 -5.01
CA GLU A 516 28.36 12.91 -4.46
C GLU A 516 28.09 11.40 -4.38
N LYS A 517 29.09 10.55 -4.66
CA LYS A 517 28.96 9.10 -4.52
C LYS A 517 28.42 8.77 -3.14
N PHE A 518 27.17 8.32 -3.10
CA PHE A 518 26.60 7.63 -1.96
C PHE A 518 26.81 6.14 -2.19
N ASP A 519 27.20 5.42 -1.15
CA ASP A 519 27.59 4.02 -1.25
C ASP A 519 26.54 3.13 -1.94
N GLU A 520 26.92 2.39 -2.95
CA GLU A 520 26.11 1.86 -4.05
C GLU A 520 25.35 0.56 -3.73
N TYR A 521 25.14 0.19 -2.48
CA TYR A 521 24.72 -1.18 -2.11
C TYR A 521 23.22 -1.42 -1.97
N THR A 522 22.37 -0.50 -2.37
CA THR A 522 20.91 -0.69 -2.27
C THR A 522 20.34 -1.25 -3.56
N TYR A 523 19.69 -2.40 -3.45
CA TYR A 523 18.98 -3.06 -4.55
C TYR A 523 17.48 -3.11 -4.26
N PRO A 524 16.61 -2.90 -5.25
CA PRO A 524 15.17 -2.88 -5.00
C PRO A 524 14.60 -4.27 -4.75
N SER A 525 13.51 -4.32 -3.98
CA SER A 525 12.57 -5.42 -4.01
C SER A 525 11.56 -5.17 -5.11
N ALA A 526 11.43 -6.08 -6.06
CA ALA A 526 10.59 -5.93 -7.24
C ALA A 526 9.31 -6.77 -7.12
N ASP A 527 8.17 -6.12 -7.35
CA ASP A 527 6.90 -6.80 -7.55
C ASP A 527 6.73 -7.10 -9.04
N LEU A 528 6.77 -8.38 -9.39
CA LEU A 528 6.69 -8.86 -10.76
C LEU A 528 5.34 -9.56 -11.01
N GLN A 529 4.75 -9.31 -12.16
CA GLN A 529 3.57 -10.04 -12.63
C GLN A 529 3.85 -10.58 -14.03
N LEU A 530 3.39 -11.78 -14.32
CA LEU A 530 3.52 -12.40 -15.62
C LEU A 530 2.17 -12.39 -16.34
N SER A 531 2.14 -11.83 -17.53
CA SER A 531 0.97 -11.71 -18.40
C SER A 531 1.11 -12.65 -19.59
N ALA A 532 0.26 -13.65 -19.67
CA ALA A 532 0.20 -14.59 -20.81
C ALA A 532 -1.17 -15.27 -20.87
N ALA A 533 -1.54 -15.76 -22.04
CA ALA A 533 -2.80 -16.46 -22.21
C ALA A 533 -2.83 -17.85 -21.53
N SER A 534 -1.68 -18.50 -21.37
CA SER A 534 -1.52 -19.79 -20.67
C SER A 534 -0.05 -20.08 -20.35
N VAL A 535 0.20 -21.10 -19.53
CA VAL A 535 1.56 -21.62 -19.24
C VAL A 535 2.25 -22.11 -20.52
N GLU A 536 1.51 -22.72 -21.45
CA GLU A 536 2.05 -23.15 -22.76
C GLU A 536 2.43 -21.94 -23.64
N ALA A 537 1.73 -20.82 -23.53
CA ALA A 537 2.10 -19.58 -24.19
C ALA A 537 3.42 -19.05 -23.63
N VAL A 538 3.63 -19.12 -22.32
CA VAL A 538 4.92 -18.78 -21.68
C VAL A 538 6.05 -19.65 -22.25
N ALA A 539 5.83 -20.96 -22.35
CA ALA A 539 6.81 -21.89 -22.90
C ALA A 539 7.16 -21.60 -24.38
N ARG A 540 6.26 -20.96 -25.14
CA ARG A 540 6.51 -20.50 -26.52
C ARG A 540 7.14 -19.09 -26.60
N GLY A 541 7.37 -18.42 -25.46
CA GLY A 541 7.88 -17.04 -25.41
C GLY A 541 6.80 -15.96 -25.63
N GLU A 542 5.52 -16.33 -25.64
CA GLU A 542 4.35 -15.47 -25.86
C GLU A 542 3.87 -14.89 -24.50
N TYR A 543 4.64 -14.03 -23.91
CA TYR A 543 4.34 -13.38 -22.61
C TYR A 543 4.99 -12.01 -22.51
N GLN A 544 4.52 -11.26 -21.54
CA GLN A 544 5.12 -10.00 -21.09
C GLN A 544 5.29 -10.04 -19.58
N TRP A 545 6.38 -9.48 -19.10
CA TRP A 545 6.57 -9.18 -17.70
C TRP A 545 6.02 -7.79 -17.38
N LEU A 546 5.47 -7.66 -16.20
CA LEU A 546 5.10 -6.39 -15.62
C LEU A 546 5.88 -6.19 -14.34
N LEU A 547 6.70 -5.15 -14.31
CA LEU A 547 7.34 -4.67 -13.11
C LEU A 547 6.35 -3.71 -12.44
N ALA A 548 5.50 -4.27 -11.57
CA ALA A 548 4.39 -3.53 -10.99
C ALA A 548 4.89 -2.42 -10.06
N GLU A 549 5.93 -2.70 -9.28
CA GLU A 549 6.51 -1.76 -8.33
C GLU A 549 7.97 -2.14 -8.00
N LEU A 550 8.81 -1.12 -7.74
CA LEU A 550 10.12 -1.29 -7.13
C LEU A 550 10.07 -0.71 -5.73
N HIS A 551 10.09 -1.60 -4.75
CA HIS A 551 10.09 -1.22 -3.33
C HIS A 551 11.51 -1.00 -2.81
N PRO A 552 11.64 -0.25 -1.71
CA PRO A 552 12.83 -0.39 -0.88
C PRO A 552 12.98 -1.83 -0.42
N PRO A 553 14.21 -2.25 -0.20
CA PRO A 553 14.55 -3.64 0.05
C PRO A 553 13.96 -4.29 1.32
N VAL A 554 13.37 -3.50 2.20
CA VAL A 554 12.70 -3.99 3.43
C VAL A 554 11.33 -4.62 3.18
N ALA A 555 10.82 -4.59 1.93
CA ALA A 555 9.47 -5.05 1.63
C ALA A 555 9.25 -6.55 1.86
N LEU A 556 10.30 -7.38 1.79
CA LEU A 556 10.24 -8.82 2.11
C LEU A 556 10.39 -9.13 3.62
N LEU A 557 10.73 -8.14 4.44
CA LEU A 557 11.01 -8.31 5.86
C LEU A 557 9.81 -7.94 6.75
N HIS A 558 8.62 -7.91 6.20
CA HIS A 558 7.40 -7.76 7.00
C HIS A 558 7.13 -9.04 7.79
N HIS A 559 6.70 -8.92 9.04
CA HIS A 559 6.40 -10.07 9.88
C HIS A 559 5.40 -11.02 9.22
N GLY A 560 4.36 -10.46 8.56
CA GLY A 560 3.35 -11.23 7.85
C GLY A 560 3.93 -12.16 6.77
N PHE A 561 5.10 -11.86 6.20
CA PHE A 561 5.79 -12.71 5.23
C PHE A 561 6.86 -13.58 5.89
N TYR A 562 7.63 -12.97 6.79
CA TYR A 562 8.80 -13.58 7.40
C TYR A 562 8.47 -14.82 8.24
N TRP A 563 7.29 -14.86 8.91
CA TRP A 563 6.91 -16.01 9.75
C TRP A 563 6.75 -17.30 8.94
N SER A 564 6.24 -17.19 7.69
CA SER A 564 5.97 -18.33 6.81
C SER A 564 7.17 -18.69 5.91
N CYS A 565 8.23 -17.88 5.91
CA CYS A 565 9.40 -18.10 5.05
C CYS A 565 10.10 -19.44 5.41
N PRO A 566 10.31 -20.33 4.43
CA PRO A 566 10.91 -21.65 4.67
C PRO A 566 12.40 -21.56 5.05
N ASP A 567 13.11 -20.52 4.58
CA ASP A 567 14.51 -20.26 4.88
C ASP A 567 14.73 -18.79 5.26
N ARG A 568 14.37 -18.48 6.50
CA ARG A 568 14.49 -17.12 7.07
C ARG A 568 15.94 -16.67 7.14
N ALA A 569 16.86 -17.59 7.42
CA ALA A 569 18.26 -17.26 7.56
C ALA A 569 18.86 -16.84 6.21
N ALA A 570 18.56 -17.58 5.13
CA ALA A 570 19.02 -17.22 3.78
C ALA A 570 18.41 -15.91 3.30
N LEU A 571 17.11 -15.70 3.52
CA LEU A 571 16.43 -14.45 3.20
C LEU A 571 17.06 -13.26 3.94
N SER A 572 17.23 -13.39 5.23
CA SER A 572 17.75 -12.34 6.07
C SER A 572 19.23 -12.04 5.76
N ALA A 573 20.06 -13.06 5.54
CA ALA A 573 21.45 -12.88 5.15
C ALA A 573 21.57 -12.16 3.78
N ALA A 574 20.80 -12.57 2.79
CA ALA A 574 20.77 -11.91 1.48
C ALA A 574 20.37 -10.43 1.60
N LEU A 575 19.36 -10.13 2.40
CA LEU A 575 18.86 -8.79 2.58
C LEU A 575 19.80 -7.91 3.41
N THR A 576 20.30 -8.37 4.54
CA THR A 576 21.19 -7.57 5.38
C THR A 576 22.52 -7.26 4.70
N THR A 577 23.07 -8.18 3.95
CA THR A 577 24.34 -7.96 3.22
C THR A 577 24.17 -6.95 2.09
N THR A 578 23.06 -7.05 1.35
CA THR A 578 22.84 -6.19 0.17
C THR A 578 22.26 -4.82 0.52
N LEU A 579 21.59 -4.65 1.67
CA LEU A 579 20.81 -3.48 1.98
C LEU A 579 21.45 -2.52 2.95
N PHE A 580 21.98 -3.07 4.01
CA PHE A 580 22.44 -2.27 5.15
C PHE A 580 23.95 -2.10 5.15
N GLY A 581 24.68 -2.92 4.40
CA GLY A 581 26.14 -3.03 4.56
C GLY A 581 26.48 -3.64 5.92
N GLN A 582 27.77 -3.73 6.22
CA GLN A 582 28.24 -4.22 7.51
C GLN A 582 29.28 -3.26 8.08
N PRO A 583 29.21 -2.86 9.34
CA PRO A 583 28.14 -3.17 10.31
C PRO A 583 26.85 -2.40 10.02
N SER A 584 25.75 -2.89 10.58
CA SER A 584 24.41 -2.31 10.40
C SER A 584 23.66 -2.22 11.72
N PHE A 585 22.69 -1.31 11.78
CA PHE A 585 21.80 -1.18 12.92
C PHE A 585 20.38 -0.88 12.48
N GLN A 586 19.44 -1.28 13.30
CA GLN A 586 18.04 -0.97 13.14
C GLN A 586 17.59 0.00 14.24
N PHE A 587 16.82 1.01 13.90
CA PHE A 587 16.20 1.90 14.88
C PHE A 587 14.92 1.28 15.44
N GLY A 588 14.86 1.18 16.78
CA GLY A 588 13.62 1.04 17.53
C GLY A 588 12.97 2.38 17.89
N TYR A 589 13.36 3.42 17.21
CA TYR A 589 13.05 4.84 17.50
C TYR A 589 11.86 5.37 16.72
N PHE A 590 10.90 4.58 16.46
CA PHE A 590 9.67 5.20 15.95
C PHE A 590 8.99 5.90 17.14
N ALA A 591 8.39 7.07 16.88
CA ALA A 591 7.56 7.72 17.90
C ALA A 591 6.68 6.68 18.59
N ALA A 592 6.54 6.75 19.90
CA ALA A 592 5.79 5.77 20.68
C ALA A 592 4.39 5.51 20.08
N ASP A 593 3.75 6.57 19.58
CA ASP A 593 2.47 6.48 18.89
C ASP A 593 2.52 5.64 17.60
N PHE A 594 3.62 5.70 16.85
CA PHE A 594 3.77 4.94 15.61
C PHE A 594 3.94 3.44 15.91
N THR A 595 4.81 3.07 16.86
CA THR A 595 5.01 1.67 17.24
C THR A 595 3.76 1.05 17.86
N ALA A 596 3.03 1.83 18.67
CA ALA A 596 1.80 1.38 19.31
C ALA A 596 0.65 1.17 18.31
N THR A 597 0.58 1.94 17.24
CA THR A 597 -0.56 1.95 16.31
C THR A 597 -0.35 1.12 15.05
N THR A 598 0.91 0.86 14.68
CA THR A 598 1.25 0.12 13.46
C THR A 598 0.93 -1.37 13.61
N ALA A 599 0.30 -1.94 12.58
CA ALA A 599 -0.03 -3.36 12.56
C ALA A 599 1.25 -4.23 12.71
N VAL A 600 1.15 -5.30 13.48
CA VAL A 600 2.23 -6.25 13.77
C VAL A 600 2.87 -6.76 12.48
N ARG A 601 2.06 -7.06 11.48
CA ARG A 601 2.51 -7.64 10.20
C ARG A 601 3.53 -6.82 9.42
N LEU A 602 3.65 -5.50 9.70
CA LEU A 602 4.45 -4.59 8.84
C LEU A 602 5.92 -4.49 9.22
N PHE A 603 6.26 -4.73 10.46
CA PHE A 603 7.64 -4.57 10.91
C PHE A 603 8.06 -5.76 11.76
N VAL A 604 9.21 -6.28 11.44
CA VAL A 604 9.92 -7.28 12.24
C VAL A 604 11.28 -6.74 12.63
N ALA A 605 11.73 -7.07 13.81
CA ALA A 605 13.12 -6.89 14.14
C ALA A 605 13.93 -8.00 13.48
N LEU A 606 15.05 -7.61 12.89
CA LEU A 606 15.94 -8.51 12.19
C LEU A 606 17.07 -8.93 13.16
N PRO A 607 17.08 -10.16 13.68
CA PRO A 607 18.12 -10.63 14.60
C PRO A 607 19.50 -10.62 13.94
N GLU A 608 19.57 -10.65 12.61
CA GLU A 608 20.79 -10.63 11.83
C GLU A 608 21.41 -9.23 11.74
N MET A 609 20.70 -8.19 12.12
CA MET A 609 21.26 -6.85 12.24
C MET A 609 22.33 -6.85 13.34
N SER A 610 23.42 -6.16 13.09
CA SER A 610 24.54 -6.10 14.04
C SER A 610 24.14 -5.48 15.38
N TYR A 611 23.26 -4.47 15.33
CA TYR A 611 22.83 -3.72 16.50
C TYR A 611 21.39 -3.23 16.38
N PHE A 612 20.75 -3.06 17.55
CA PHE A 612 19.43 -2.47 17.68
C PHE A 612 19.52 -1.23 18.59
N VAL A 613 19.28 -0.04 18.06
CA VAL A 613 19.36 1.22 18.82
C VAL A 613 17.94 1.65 19.21
N ALA A 614 17.59 1.55 20.49
CA ALA A 614 16.26 1.81 20.99
C ALA A 614 16.19 2.48 22.34
N THR A 615 15.16 3.27 22.57
CA THR A 615 14.80 3.78 23.90
C THR A 615 14.04 2.74 24.72
N GLN A 616 13.41 1.76 24.08
CA GLN A 616 12.63 0.71 24.70
C GLN A 616 13.47 -0.56 24.88
N ARG A 617 13.04 -1.41 25.79
CA ARG A 617 13.62 -2.74 25.94
C ARG A 617 13.38 -3.54 24.65
N GLY A 618 14.41 -4.16 24.11
CA GLY A 618 14.31 -5.09 23.00
C GLY A 618 14.07 -6.53 23.46
N HIS A 619 13.93 -7.44 22.49
CA HIS A 619 13.94 -8.87 22.77
C HIS A 619 15.28 -9.27 23.41
N PRO A 620 15.30 -10.23 24.35
CA PRO A 620 16.52 -10.64 25.06
C PRO A 620 17.68 -11.05 24.14
N ASP A 621 17.36 -11.58 22.96
CA ASP A 621 18.36 -12.04 21.98
C ASP A 621 18.99 -10.92 21.15
N TRP A 622 18.53 -9.67 21.29
CA TRP A 622 19.01 -8.56 20.51
C TRP A 622 20.10 -7.78 21.22
N LYS A 623 21.09 -7.34 20.45
CA LYS A 623 22.11 -6.41 20.92
C LYS A 623 21.56 -4.99 20.98
N VAL A 624 20.79 -4.69 22.01
CA VAL A 624 20.20 -3.36 22.20
C VAL A 624 21.26 -2.41 22.77
N ILE A 625 21.38 -1.25 22.12
CA ILE A 625 22.25 -0.15 22.58
C ILE A 625 21.34 1.03 22.93
N PRO A 626 21.39 1.55 24.18
CA PRO A 626 20.70 2.77 24.52
C PRO A 626 21.22 3.98 23.74
N PRO A 627 20.36 4.92 23.38
CA PRO A 627 20.79 6.12 22.65
C PRO A 627 21.87 6.95 23.34
N ALA A 628 21.83 7.02 24.66
CA ALA A 628 22.87 7.71 25.44
C ALA A 628 24.29 7.15 25.22
N GLU A 629 24.39 5.87 24.80
CA GLU A 629 25.65 5.19 24.50
C GLU A 629 26.10 5.38 23.05
N THR A 630 25.34 6.13 22.24
CA THR A 630 25.67 6.34 20.84
C THR A 630 25.90 7.80 20.51
N GLU A 631 26.71 8.04 19.49
CA GLU A 631 26.97 9.38 18.97
C GLU A 631 26.98 9.42 17.44
N VAL A 632 26.44 10.49 16.90
CA VAL A 632 26.40 10.78 15.46
C VAL A 632 27.66 11.58 15.10
N PHE A 633 28.32 11.23 14.00
CA PHE A 633 29.52 11.89 13.54
C PHE A 633 29.58 11.93 12.01
N ILE A 634 30.44 12.81 11.47
CA ILE A 634 30.75 12.84 10.04
C ILE A 634 31.94 11.90 9.80
N ASN A 635 31.76 10.86 9.02
CA ASN A 635 32.83 10.01 8.58
C ASN A 635 33.69 10.78 7.56
N GLN A 636 34.95 11.05 7.93
CA GLN A 636 35.85 11.86 7.12
C GLN A 636 36.32 11.13 5.85
N GLU A 637 36.21 9.81 5.80
CA GLU A 637 36.67 9.01 4.65
C GLU A 637 35.68 9.10 3.47
N ASN A 638 34.37 9.11 3.76
CA ASN A 638 33.34 9.07 2.74
C ASN A 638 32.27 10.19 2.83
N GLY A 639 32.37 11.06 3.84
CA GLY A 639 31.44 12.16 4.06
C GLY A 639 30.07 11.75 4.58
N ASP A 640 29.85 10.47 4.90
CA ASP A 640 28.60 9.97 5.44
C ASP A 640 28.36 10.40 6.90
N VAL A 641 27.10 10.50 7.27
CA VAL A 641 26.69 10.69 8.66
C VAL A 641 26.55 9.32 9.31
N GLY A 642 27.54 8.96 10.11
CA GLY A 642 27.62 7.65 10.77
C GLY A 642 27.15 7.67 12.21
N LEU A 643 26.81 6.49 12.72
CA LEU A 643 26.58 6.22 14.12
C LEU A 643 27.72 5.37 14.68
N ARG A 644 28.18 5.70 15.87
CA ARG A 644 29.20 4.93 16.59
C ARG A 644 28.87 4.82 18.07
N ARG A 645 29.44 3.80 18.71
CA ARG A 645 29.34 3.65 20.17
C ARG A 645 30.24 4.69 20.86
N ARG A 646 29.66 5.38 21.80
CA ARG A 646 30.39 6.36 22.63
C ARG A 646 31.47 5.65 23.45
N GLY A 647 32.62 6.26 23.59
CA GLY A 647 33.74 5.74 24.34
C GLY A 647 34.63 4.79 23.55
N SER A 648 34.13 3.71 23.03
CA SER A 648 34.90 2.75 22.21
C SER A 648 35.15 3.23 20.80
N ARG A 649 34.37 4.17 20.30
CA ARG A 649 34.33 4.63 18.90
C ARG A 649 34.04 3.53 17.88
N GLU A 650 33.48 2.41 18.34
CA GLU A 650 33.02 1.33 17.46
C GLU A 650 31.97 1.86 16.47
N TYR A 651 32.22 1.72 15.17
CA TYR A 651 31.30 2.11 14.12
C TYR A 651 30.12 1.15 14.08
N LEU A 652 28.89 1.66 14.16
CA LEU A 652 27.66 0.87 14.21
C LEU A 652 26.95 0.80 12.86
N GLY A 653 27.23 1.76 11.96
CA GLY A 653 26.61 1.84 10.64
C GLY A 653 26.31 3.26 10.19
N SER A 654 25.81 3.39 8.95
CA SER A 654 25.38 4.68 8.39
C SER A 654 24.06 5.12 8.99
N PHE A 655 24.04 6.29 9.62
CA PHE A 655 22.84 6.91 10.14
C PHE A 655 21.89 7.33 9.01
N ALA A 656 22.42 7.89 7.94
CA ALA A 656 21.65 8.32 6.79
C ALA A 656 20.92 7.13 6.12
N ARG A 657 21.60 5.99 5.93
CA ARG A 657 20.97 4.77 5.38
C ARG A 657 19.86 4.23 6.25
N ALA A 658 20.08 4.12 7.55
CA ALA A 658 19.07 3.62 8.47
C ALA A 658 17.78 4.46 8.45
N TRP A 659 17.87 5.73 8.05
CA TRP A 659 16.74 6.61 7.89
C TRP A 659 16.10 6.58 6.49
N VAL A 660 16.87 6.41 5.43
CA VAL A 660 16.36 6.44 4.05
C VAL A 660 15.64 5.14 3.70
N ILE A 661 16.16 4.00 4.13
CA ILE A 661 15.60 2.67 3.81
C ILE A 661 14.12 2.50 4.19
N PRO A 662 13.66 2.88 5.40
CA PRO A 662 12.25 2.69 5.77
C PRO A 662 11.26 3.61 5.07
N LEU A 663 11.71 4.64 4.34
CA LEU A 663 10.83 5.70 3.86
C LEU A 663 9.92 5.31 2.68
N GLY A 664 10.02 4.10 2.14
CA GLY A 664 9.04 3.54 1.21
C GLY A 664 8.77 4.43 -0.01
N PHE A 665 9.77 4.73 -0.81
CA PHE A 665 9.62 5.70 -1.89
C PHE A 665 9.23 5.04 -3.21
N HIS A 666 8.20 5.60 -3.86
CA HIS A 666 7.79 5.27 -5.22
C HIS A 666 8.19 6.40 -6.19
N PRO A 667 9.48 6.58 -6.50
CA PRO A 667 9.93 7.70 -7.30
C PRO A 667 9.50 7.61 -8.75
N PHE A 668 9.06 6.44 -9.22
CA PHE A 668 8.96 6.12 -10.63
C PHE A 668 7.59 6.31 -11.27
N SER A 669 6.51 6.55 -10.53
CA SER A 669 5.26 6.94 -11.17
C SER A 669 5.31 8.44 -11.50
N PHE A 670 5.26 8.77 -12.78
CA PHE A 670 5.19 10.14 -13.27
C PHE A 670 4.07 10.28 -14.31
N SER A 671 3.64 11.50 -14.57
CA SER A 671 2.61 11.82 -15.55
C SER A 671 3.17 12.84 -16.54
N LEU A 672 2.87 12.63 -17.82
CA LEU A 672 3.19 13.57 -18.91
C LEU A 672 2.02 14.51 -19.24
N GLY A 673 0.98 14.53 -18.40
CA GLY A 673 -0.21 15.35 -18.60
C GLY A 673 -1.44 14.53 -18.97
N PRO A 674 -2.20 14.88 -20.02
CA PRO A 674 -3.45 14.21 -20.38
C PRO A 674 -3.30 12.72 -20.73
N HIS A 675 -2.12 12.32 -21.18
CA HIS A 675 -1.75 10.95 -21.52
C HIS A 675 -0.29 10.68 -21.15
N THR A 676 -0.02 9.46 -20.69
CA THR A 676 1.32 8.94 -20.47
C THR A 676 1.43 7.59 -21.13
N PRO A 677 2.38 7.37 -22.04
CA PRO A 677 2.53 6.11 -22.75
C PRO A 677 2.90 4.97 -21.82
N ARG A 678 2.64 3.74 -22.26
CA ARG A 678 3.25 2.56 -21.64
C ARG A 678 4.75 2.61 -21.88
N LEU A 679 5.54 2.39 -20.81
CA LEU A 679 6.99 2.27 -20.96
C LEU A 679 7.41 0.82 -20.78
N ARG A 680 8.28 0.34 -21.65
CA ARG A 680 8.84 -1.00 -21.57
C ARG A 680 10.34 -1.02 -21.82
N CYS A 681 10.97 -2.03 -21.30
CA CYS A 681 12.35 -2.43 -21.58
C CYS A 681 12.30 -3.88 -22.10
N GLY A 682 12.49 -4.10 -23.39
CA GLY A 682 12.31 -5.43 -23.97
C GLY A 682 10.90 -6.01 -23.73
N LYS A 683 10.82 -7.17 -23.09
CA LYS A 683 9.55 -7.79 -22.68
C LYS A 683 8.97 -7.26 -21.36
N VAL A 684 9.67 -6.38 -20.66
CA VAL A 684 9.26 -5.89 -19.34
C VAL A 684 8.55 -4.55 -19.45
N ILE A 685 7.28 -4.49 -19.08
CA ILE A 685 6.53 -3.26 -18.92
C ILE A 685 6.92 -2.66 -17.56
N VAL A 686 7.57 -1.50 -17.58
CA VAL A 686 8.07 -0.80 -16.39
C VAL A 686 7.15 0.32 -15.91
N GLN A 687 6.24 0.77 -16.76
CA GLN A 687 5.15 1.69 -16.41
C GLN A 687 3.93 1.44 -17.28
N ARG A 688 2.77 1.36 -16.64
CA ARG A 688 1.47 1.23 -17.31
C ARG A 688 1.08 2.52 -18.01
N ARG A 689 0.34 2.41 -19.12
CA ARG A 689 -0.30 3.53 -19.79
C ARG A 689 -1.31 4.21 -18.87
N SER A 690 -1.33 5.54 -18.86
CA SER A 690 -2.26 6.29 -18.02
C SER A 690 -2.79 7.55 -18.68
N TRP A 691 -3.93 8.03 -18.18
CA TRP A 691 -4.63 9.21 -18.66
C TRP A 691 -5.09 10.07 -17.49
N THR A 692 -5.17 11.37 -17.74
CA THR A 692 -5.90 12.29 -16.86
C THR A 692 -7.24 12.59 -17.49
N VAL A 693 -8.33 12.34 -16.76
CA VAL A 693 -9.71 12.52 -17.22
C VAL A 693 -10.44 13.51 -16.33
N GLY A 694 -10.97 14.58 -16.92
CA GLY A 694 -11.76 15.61 -16.24
C GLY A 694 -13.26 15.35 -16.26
N LEU A 695 -13.98 15.90 -15.29
CA LEU A 695 -15.45 15.78 -15.20
C LEU A 695 -16.16 16.39 -16.44
N ASP A 696 -15.59 17.43 -17.03
CA ASP A 696 -16.09 18.08 -18.24
C ASP A 696 -16.09 17.18 -19.47
N GLU A 697 -15.27 16.12 -19.47
CA GLU A 697 -15.20 15.14 -20.54
C GLU A 697 -16.39 14.16 -20.53
N LEU A 698 -17.11 14.06 -19.42
CA LEU A 698 -18.34 13.29 -19.24
C LEU A 698 -19.55 14.21 -19.35
N SER A 699 -19.71 14.86 -20.49
CA SER A 699 -20.80 15.79 -20.75
C SER A 699 -21.92 15.17 -21.58
N GLY A 700 -23.14 15.67 -21.42
CA GLY A 700 -24.21 15.48 -22.42
C GLY A 700 -25.31 14.48 -22.05
N GLY A 701 -25.70 14.33 -20.77
CA GLY A 701 -26.83 13.48 -20.42
C GLY A 701 -27.35 13.65 -18.99
N ASP A 702 -28.49 13.06 -18.71
CA ASP A 702 -29.01 12.89 -17.36
C ASP A 702 -28.48 11.58 -16.76
N PHE A 703 -27.57 11.72 -15.78
CA PHE A 703 -26.95 10.59 -15.10
C PHE A 703 -27.69 10.21 -13.80
N THR A 704 -28.91 10.70 -13.63
CA THR A 704 -29.75 10.34 -12.48
C THR A 704 -30.40 8.97 -12.66
N GLY A 705 -30.47 8.19 -11.59
CA GLY A 705 -31.10 6.87 -11.63
C GLY A 705 -30.30 5.84 -12.42
N VAL A 706 -31.00 4.93 -13.13
CA VAL A 706 -30.43 4.01 -14.12
C VAL A 706 -30.41 4.75 -15.46
N SER A 707 -29.21 5.09 -15.91
CA SER A 707 -29.03 5.99 -17.04
C SER A 707 -28.32 5.33 -18.21
N ARG A 708 -28.99 5.22 -19.36
CA ARG A 708 -28.36 4.88 -20.62
C ARG A 708 -27.36 5.95 -21.09
N ASP A 709 -27.62 7.21 -20.72
CA ASP A 709 -26.76 8.34 -21.09
C ASP A 709 -25.38 8.22 -20.43
N LEU A 710 -25.30 7.64 -19.22
CA LEU A 710 -24.03 7.35 -18.57
C LEU A 710 -23.21 6.34 -19.38
N VAL A 711 -23.85 5.25 -19.85
CA VAL A 711 -23.18 4.23 -20.66
C VAL A 711 -22.63 4.87 -21.96
N THR A 712 -23.48 5.65 -22.63
CA THR A 712 -23.10 6.32 -23.90
C THR A 712 -21.97 7.33 -23.68
N ALA A 713 -22.04 8.14 -22.61
CA ALA A 713 -21.02 9.14 -22.30
C ALA A 713 -19.67 8.50 -21.98
N VAL A 714 -19.66 7.42 -21.21
CA VAL A 714 -18.41 6.68 -20.90
C VAL A 714 -17.87 5.98 -22.14
N GLU A 715 -18.69 5.35 -22.96
CA GLU A 715 -18.22 4.72 -24.21
C GLU A 715 -17.66 5.77 -25.20
N ARG A 716 -18.27 6.96 -25.27
CA ARG A 716 -17.73 8.09 -26.06
C ARG A 716 -16.38 8.57 -25.54
N LEU A 717 -16.23 8.64 -24.21
CA LEU A 717 -14.94 8.95 -23.58
C LEU A 717 -13.90 7.87 -23.91
N ARG A 718 -14.30 6.58 -23.80
CA ARG A 718 -13.43 5.42 -24.08
C ARG A 718 -12.89 5.48 -25.51
N VAL A 719 -13.75 5.69 -26.50
CA VAL A 719 -13.35 5.80 -27.91
C VAL A 719 -12.45 7.01 -28.14
N ARG A 720 -12.81 8.17 -27.59
CA ARG A 720 -12.04 9.42 -27.78
C ARG A 720 -10.64 9.35 -27.18
N ARG A 721 -10.48 8.69 -26.02
CA ARG A 721 -9.22 8.61 -25.28
C ARG A 721 -8.48 7.29 -25.47
N ASP A 722 -9.03 6.38 -26.29
CA ASP A 722 -8.49 5.02 -26.47
C ASP A 722 -8.27 4.31 -25.13
N LEU A 723 -9.30 4.34 -24.25
CA LEU A 723 -9.23 3.66 -22.96
C LEU A 723 -9.48 2.15 -23.14
N PRO A 724 -8.70 1.28 -22.51
CA PRO A 724 -8.99 -0.14 -22.46
C PRO A 724 -10.25 -0.43 -21.63
N ARG A 725 -10.80 -1.62 -21.72
CA ARG A 725 -11.97 -2.03 -20.95
C ARG A 725 -11.68 -2.02 -19.44
N HIS A 726 -10.56 -2.58 -19.04
CA HIS A 726 -10.18 -2.77 -17.66
C HIS A 726 -9.19 -1.70 -17.22
N ILE A 727 -9.57 -0.89 -16.23
CA ILE A 727 -8.78 0.24 -15.75
C ILE A 727 -8.74 0.31 -14.23
N TYR A 728 -7.76 1.03 -13.71
CA TYR A 728 -7.76 1.55 -12.36
C TYR A 728 -7.97 3.05 -12.36
N ILE A 729 -8.68 3.58 -11.36
CA ILE A 729 -8.92 5.01 -11.19
C ILE A 729 -8.49 5.47 -9.79
N ARG A 730 -7.95 6.68 -9.73
CA ARG A 730 -7.69 7.39 -8.47
C ARG A 730 -7.81 8.91 -8.68
N PRO A 731 -8.07 9.73 -7.64
CA PRO A 731 -7.98 11.18 -7.76
C PRO A 731 -6.55 11.60 -8.13
N THR A 732 -6.41 12.62 -8.98
CA THR A 732 -5.09 13.20 -9.23
C THR A 732 -4.54 13.90 -7.99
N GLU A 733 -3.21 14.06 -7.89
CA GLU A 733 -2.60 14.84 -6.79
C GLU A 733 -3.17 16.26 -6.72
N ALA A 734 -3.46 16.88 -7.89
CA ALA A 734 -4.09 18.19 -7.96
C ALA A 734 -5.51 18.19 -7.37
N ALA A 735 -6.31 17.15 -7.65
CA ALA A 735 -7.65 16.99 -7.08
C ALA A 735 -7.60 16.79 -5.56
N LEU A 736 -6.66 15.99 -5.06
CA LEU A 736 -6.46 15.77 -3.62
C LEU A 736 -6.07 17.07 -2.90
N ARG A 737 -5.18 17.85 -3.49
CA ARG A 737 -4.80 19.19 -2.95
C ARG A 737 -5.99 20.12 -2.87
N ARG A 738 -6.80 20.23 -3.95
CA ARG A 738 -8.01 21.08 -3.97
C ARG A 738 -9.03 20.71 -2.90
N SER A 739 -9.16 19.41 -2.60
CA SER A 739 -10.13 18.91 -1.60
C SER A 739 -9.63 18.96 -0.16
N GLY A 740 -8.38 19.32 0.10
CA GLY A 740 -7.75 19.23 1.41
C GLY A 740 -7.57 17.79 1.92
N ALA A 741 -7.64 16.83 1.00
CA ALA A 741 -7.49 15.40 1.29
C ALA A 741 -6.04 14.91 1.12
N GLU A 742 -5.11 15.83 0.86
CA GLU A 742 -3.68 15.53 0.75
C GLU A 742 -3.18 14.83 2.03
N GLY A 743 -2.51 13.70 1.88
CA GLY A 743 -2.07 12.86 3.00
C GLY A 743 -3.14 11.94 3.60
N ARG A 744 -4.33 11.83 2.99
CA ARG A 744 -5.32 10.82 3.35
C ARG A 744 -5.13 9.58 2.46
N ASP A 745 -4.34 8.64 2.92
CA ASP A 745 -4.02 7.41 2.18
C ASP A 745 -5.24 6.64 1.66
N LYS A 746 -6.39 6.75 2.34
CA LYS A 746 -7.63 6.07 1.92
C LYS A 746 -8.19 6.57 0.60
N ASP A 747 -7.98 7.86 0.27
CA ASP A 747 -8.48 8.48 -0.97
C ASP A 747 -7.49 8.33 -2.15
N THR A 748 -6.29 7.80 -1.90
CA THR A 748 -5.24 7.63 -2.93
C THR A 748 -5.19 6.23 -3.52
N LYS A 749 -5.86 5.24 -2.90
CA LYS A 749 -5.83 3.85 -3.37
C LYS A 749 -6.57 3.72 -4.70
N PRO A 750 -5.95 3.05 -5.70
CA PRO A 750 -6.61 2.81 -6.96
C PRO A 750 -7.84 1.89 -6.80
N VAL A 751 -8.89 2.20 -7.54
CA VAL A 751 -10.14 1.43 -7.63
C VAL A 751 -10.25 0.84 -9.01
N TYR A 752 -10.45 -0.48 -9.11
CA TYR A 752 -10.70 -1.14 -10.39
C TYR A 752 -12.06 -0.76 -10.96
N VAL A 753 -12.12 -0.62 -12.28
CA VAL A 753 -13.32 -0.34 -13.05
C VAL A 753 -13.32 -1.17 -14.34
N ASP A 754 -14.38 -1.94 -14.56
CA ASP A 754 -14.71 -2.53 -15.86
C ASP A 754 -15.65 -1.57 -16.60
N LEU A 755 -15.17 -0.95 -17.69
CA LEU A 755 -15.96 0.00 -18.48
C LEU A 755 -17.14 -0.66 -19.25
N GLU A 756 -17.25 -1.98 -19.23
CA GLU A 756 -18.38 -2.73 -19.75
C GLU A 756 -19.35 -3.21 -18.65
N SER A 757 -19.16 -2.80 -17.39
CA SER A 757 -20.07 -3.10 -16.30
C SER A 757 -20.80 -1.86 -15.81
N TYR A 758 -22.13 -1.83 -15.92
CA TYR A 758 -22.92 -0.68 -15.49
C TYR A 758 -22.70 -0.31 -14.01
N LEU A 759 -22.52 -1.31 -13.14
CA LEU A 759 -22.26 -1.09 -11.73
C LEU A 759 -20.93 -0.35 -11.49
N PHE A 760 -19.90 -0.66 -12.27
CA PHE A 760 -18.62 0.04 -12.21
C PHE A 760 -18.68 1.43 -12.87
N LEU A 761 -19.50 1.64 -13.91
CA LEU A 761 -19.69 2.97 -14.49
C LEU A 761 -20.27 3.98 -13.48
N GLU A 762 -21.16 3.53 -12.59
CA GLU A 762 -21.65 4.40 -11.50
C GLU A 762 -20.54 4.75 -10.48
N ILE A 763 -19.62 3.83 -10.22
CA ILE A 763 -18.44 4.10 -9.38
C ILE A 763 -17.55 5.13 -10.08
N PHE A 764 -17.23 4.93 -11.35
CA PHE A 764 -16.43 5.85 -12.15
C PHE A 764 -17.00 7.27 -12.14
N HIS A 765 -18.27 7.40 -12.49
CA HIS A 765 -18.99 8.69 -12.49
C HIS A 765 -18.97 9.37 -11.12
N ARG A 766 -19.24 8.60 -10.04
CA ARG A 766 -19.24 9.14 -8.69
C ARG A 766 -17.87 9.63 -8.24
N TRP A 767 -16.80 8.86 -8.54
CA TRP A 767 -15.43 9.25 -8.21
C TRP A 767 -15.02 10.51 -8.98
N LEU A 768 -15.31 10.55 -10.27
CA LEU A 768 -15.05 11.71 -11.12
C LEU A 768 -15.81 12.95 -10.65
N GLY A 769 -17.10 12.80 -10.29
CA GLY A 769 -17.91 13.88 -9.72
C GLY A 769 -17.39 14.39 -8.38
N LYS A 770 -16.82 13.51 -7.51
CA LYS A 770 -16.24 13.90 -6.22
C LYS A 770 -14.89 14.60 -6.39
N ALA A 771 -14.04 14.07 -7.24
CA ALA A 771 -12.67 14.55 -7.41
C ALA A 771 -12.53 15.69 -8.43
N GLY A 772 -13.45 15.75 -9.40
CA GLY A 772 -13.39 16.65 -10.56
C GLY A 772 -12.40 16.18 -11.63
N GLU A 773 -11.39 15.40 -11.24
CA GLU A 773 -10.34 14.91 -12.13
C GLU A 773 -9.75 13.61 -11.59
N LEU A 774 -9.61 12.59 -12.45
CA LEU A 774 -9.06 11.28 -12.12
C LEU A 774 -7.83 10.97 -12.96
N GLU A 775 -6.89 10.29 -12.35
CA GLU A 775 -5.89 9.50 -13.03
C GLU A 775 -6.50 8.13 -13.34
N VAL A 776 -6.46 7.76 -14.61
CA VAL A 776 -6.93 6.47 -15.14
C VAL A 776 -5.71 5.69 -15.59
N THR A 777 -5.55 4.45 -15.16
CA THR A 777 -4.42 3.58 -15.53
C THR A 777 -4.93 2.28 -16.10
N GLU A 778 -4.33 1.76 -17.17
CA GLU A 778 -4.67 0.44 -17.72
C GLU A 778 -4.46 -0.66 -16.68
N MET A 779 -5.33 -1.66 -16.66
CA MET A 779 -5.10 -2.87 -15.87
C MET A 779 -4.21 -3.83 -16.65
N LEU A 780 -3.07 -4.19 -16.06
CA LEU A 780 -2.19 -5.26 -16.52
C LEU A 780 -1.75 -6.09 -15.31
N PRO A 781 -1.67 -7.43 -15.44
CA PRO A 781 -2.15 -8.23 -16.58
C PRO A 781 -3.63 -7.99 -16.85
N ASP A 782 -4.02 -8.06 -18.14
CA ASP A 782 -5.44 -8.08 -18.51
C ASP A 782 -6.12 -9.30 -17.90
N PRO A 783 -7.40 -9.23 -17.48
CA PRO A 783 -8.12 -10.36 -16.90
C PRO A 783 -8.08 -11.65 -17.74
N ASP A 784 -8.01 -11.54 -19.07
CA ASP A 784 -7.88 -12.70 -19.96
C ASP A 784 -6.46 -13.31 -19.96
N HIS A 785 -5.49 -12.61 -19.40
CA HIS A 785 -4.09 -13.03 -19.29
C HIS A 785 -3.64 -13.31 -17.85
N LEU A 786 -4.59 -13.52 -16.92
CA LEU A 786 -4.31 -13.96 -15.56
C LEU A 786 -3.99 -15.47 -15.58
N LEU A 787 -2.74 -15.82 -15.31
CA LEU A 787 -2.24 -17.19 -15.40
C LEU A 787 -2.67 -18.11 -14.25
N TRP A 788 -2.91 -17.55 -13.06
CA TRP A 788 -3.24 -18.36 -11.89
C TRP A 788 -4.70 -18.80 -11.93
N GLN A 789 -4.91 -20.07 -12.34
CA GLN A 789 -6.24 -20.65 -12.48
C GLN A 789 -6.47 -21.70 -11.39
N GLU A 790 -7.57 -21.56 -10.64
CA GLU A 790 -8.09 -22.56 -9.70
C GLU A 790 -9.45 -23.07 -10.17
N LYS A 791 -10.03 -24.03 -9.42
CA LYS A 791 -11.34 -24.62 -9.77
C LYS A 791 -12.49 -23.60 -9.79
N ASP A 792 -12.38 -22.56 -8.96
CA ASP A 792 -13.40 -21.52 -8.79
C ASP A 792 -13.15 -20.25 -9.61
N GLY A 793 -12.04 -20.19 -10.37
CA GLY A 793 -11.73 -19.10 -11.29
C GLY A 793 -10.28 -18.63 -11.25
N ARG A 794 -9.99 -17.61 -12.06
CA ARG A 794 -8.67 -17.00 -12.20
C ARG A 794 -8.42 -15.98 -11.08
N ARG A 795 -7.17 -15.89 -10.65
CA ARG A 795 -6.76 -14.99 -9.58
C ARG A 795 -5.66 -14.05 -10.03
N THR A 796 -5.67 -12.85 -9.51
CA THR A 796 -4.50 -11.98 -9.57
C THR A 796 -3.43 -12.54 -8.64
N PHE A 797 -2.19 -12.52 -9.09
CA PHE A 797 -1.04 -12.85 -8.28
C PHE A 797 0.14 -11.95 -8.61
N GLU A 798 1.07 -11.88 -7.70
CA GLU A 798 2.31 -11.13 -7.87
C GLU A 798 3.45 -11.87 -7.18
N LEU A 799 4.61 -11.79 -7.79
CA LEU A 799 5.87 -12.32 -7.26
C LEU A 799 6.63 -11.16 -6.63
N ARG A 800 6.75 -11.16 -5.31
CA ARG A 800 7.63 -10.21 -4.63
C ARG A 800 9.01 -10.81 -4.51
N THR A 801 9.95 -10.14 -5.13
CA THR A 801 11.32 -10.63 -5.31
C THR A 801 12.32 -9.63 -4.73
N GLN A 802 13.54 -10.09 -4.50
CA GLN A 802 14.67 -9.22 -4.19
C GLN A 802 15.67 -9.26 -5.35
N ILE A 803 15.96 -8.09 -5.91
CA ILE A 803 17.03 -7.95 -6.88
C ILE A 803 18.38 -7.94 -6.11
N ILE A 804 19.34 -8.70 -6.62
CA ILE A 804 20.69 -8.75 -6.06
C ILE A 804 21.72 -8.67 -7.20
N PRO A 805 22.99 -8.32 -6.93
CA PRO A 805 24.06 -8.38 -7.94
C PRO A 805 24.33 -9.82 -8.36
N ARG A 806 24.76 -10.00 -9.62
CA ARG A 806 25.31 -11.29 -10.09
C ARG A 806 26.65 -11.62 -9.48
#